data_b65af367e17c1d3450509a3ba1615bd8
#
_entry.id   b65af367e17c1d3450509a3ba1615bd8
#
_cell.length_a   1.000
_cell.length_b   1.000
_cell.length_c   1.000
_cell.angle_alpha   90.00
_cell.angle_beta   90.00
_cell.angle_gamma   90.00
#
_symmetry.space_group_name_H-M   'P 1'
#
loop_
_entity.id
_entity.type
_entity.pdbx_description
1 polymer ?
#
loop_
_entity_poly.entity_id
_entity_poly.type
_entity_poly.pdbx_seq_one_letter_code
_entity_poly.pdbx_strand_id
1 'polypeptide(L)'
;MATTADHLRSTLDGRWREVRERVRAELSATPDFAPHYTPDLEEARAKTLEQMRLLAGNGYAADGFRKDHGGTGDAGAAVTSIEMLAMSDLSLMVKAGVQWGLFGGAIENLGTARHHEAYVKPLIDLDLLGCFAMTETGHGSDVQALETTATYDAATGEFVVHSPTPSSRKDYIGGAAQHATMAAVFAQLVTQGEHHGVHCFLVPIRDEDGNDLPGVHTSDCGYKGGLPGVDNGRITFDQVRIPRVNLLNRYADVAEDGTYSSPIDNANRRFFTMVGTLVRGRVTVGGSAGAAARVALSIATRYALQRRQFSAPQSEDEVLLMDYLVHQRRLFPLIARSYALQFAQNELVSKMHDLQSIEDADPQEQRELEGRAAGLKAANTWHATRAIQEAREACGGAGYMAENRLTALKADTDVFTTFEGDNHVLTQLVAKELLTSYADEVRGMSPVEWMRFAATTVSDVVKTRTAAQQIIQTILDTRQDNEEDGSLFNRGTQLTMFEDREQYLLSTAARRLQGAQKREENPFDAFNFVQDHVMHAAQAHIDRVVLEAFVAGIDECQDEEARNLLSDVCDLYALSIIEEDKAWFMEHRHLSVERSKAVQRGINDRCRKLRPHAATLVEGLGVPEALLGSAMIDGPGTDAIRKTQIFR
;
A
#
# COMPACT_ATOMS: atom_id res chain seq x y z
N MET A 1 23.18 18.11 -19.06
CA MET A 1 21.86 17.79 -19.64
C MET A 1 21.30 16.67 -18.79
N ALA A 2 19.99 16.68 -18.52
CA ALA A 2 19.34 15.56 -17.84
C ALA A 2 19.46 14.29 -18.70
N THR A 3 19.65 13.15 -18.05
CA THR A 3 19.72 11.84 -18.72
C THR A 3 18.33 11.27 -18.96
N THR A 4 18.20 10.25 -19.81
CA THR A 4 16.93 9.49 -19.96
C THR A 4 16.43 8.95 -18.63
N ALA A 5 17.33 8.49 -17.74
CA ALA A 5 16.99 8.05 -16.39
C ALA A 5 16.42 9.20 -15.52
N ASP A 6 16.97 10.42 -15.65
CA ASP A 6 16.44 11.60 -14.93
C ASP A 6 15.03 11.95 -15.41
N HIS A 7 14.76 11.84 -16.71
CA HIS A 7 13.43 12.06 -17.27
C HIS A 7 12.44 10.97 -16.81
N LEU A 8 12.84 9.69 -16.81
CA LEU A 8 12.03 8.60 -16.27
C LEU A 8 11.68 8.84 -14.79
N ARG A 9 12.69 9.18 -13.97
CA ARG A 9 12.50 9.46 -12.54
C ARG A 9 11.57 10.66 -12.32
N SER A 10 11.80 11.75 -13.03
CA SER A 10 10.99 12.96 -12.93
C SER A 10 9.51 12.70 -13.27
N THR A 11 9.25 11.92 -14.32
CA THR A 11 7.89 11.51 -14.71
C THR A 11 7.27 10.59 -13.66
N LEU A 12 8.04 9.61 -13.15
CA LEU A 12 7.59 8.65 -12.14
C LEU A 12 7.34 9.30 -10.77
N ASP A 13 8.02 10.40 -10.46
CA ASP A 13 7.84 11.15 -9.22
C ASP A 13 6.52 11.95 -9.18
N GLY A 14 5.98 12.32 -10.31
CA GLY A 14 4.67 12.95 -10.46
C GLY A 14 4.50 14.26 -9.68
N ARG A 15 3.29 14.51 -9.17
CA ARG A 15 2.89 15.76 -8.50
C ARG A 15 3.77 16.13 -7.29
N TRP A 16 4.24 15.14 -6.50
CA TRP A 16 5.10 15.38 -5.33
C TRP A 16 6.60 15.15 -5.62
N ARG A 17 7.04 15.45 -6.84
CA ARG A 17 8.45 15.32 -7.23
C ARG A 17 9.38 16.07 -6.28
N GLU A 18 9.07 17.31 -5.93
CA GLU A 18 9.90 18.12 -5.04
C GLU A 18 10.04 17.50 -3.64
N VAL A 19 8.96 16.92 -3.12
CA VAL A 19 8.98 16.18 -1.84
C VAL A 19 9.90 14.97 -1.96
N ARG A 20 9.76 14.17 -3.02
CA ARG A 20 10.60 12.99 -3.26
C ARG A 20 12.08 13.35 -3.42
N GLU A 21 12.39 14.41 -4.17
CA GLU A 21 13.76 14.90 -4.35
C GLU A 21 14.36 15.37 -3.02
N ARG A 22 13.62 16.13 -2.22
CA ARG A 22 14.04 16.58 -0.88
C ARG A 22 14.35 15.37 0.03
N VAL A 23 13.43 14.43 0.13
CA VAL A 23 13.59 13.24 1.00
C VAL A 23 14.79 12.39 0.55
N ARG A 24 14.94 12.13 -0.76
CA ARG A 24 16.11 11.41 -1.30
C ARG A 24 17.42 12.10 -0.93
N ALA A 25 17.50 13.41 -1.11
CA ALA A 25 18.70 14.17 -0.82
C ALA A 25 19.07 14.07 0.67
N GLU A 26 18.10 14.23 1.56
CA GLU A 26 18.32 14.18 2.99
C GLU A 26 18.71 12.79 3.49
N LEU A 27 17.96 11.75 3.11
CA LEU A 27 18.28 10.38 3.47
C LEU A 27 19.66 9.94 2.96
N SER A 28 20.07 10.46 1.79
CA SER A 28 21.39 10.15 1.22
C SER A 28 22.52 10.91 1.90
N ALA A 29 22.27 12.12 2.38
CA ALA A 29 23.28 12.99 2.99
C ALA A 29 23.52 12.67 4.48
N THR A 30 22.58 12.03 5.14
CA THR A 30 22.61 11.78 6.59
C THR A 30 22.99 10.31 6.85
N PRO A 31 24.20 10.03 7.38
CA PRO A 31 24.68 8.66 7.59
C PRO A 31 23.75 7.79 8.47
N ASP A 32 23.03 8.41 9.41
CA ASP A 32 22.11 7.70 10.30
C ASP A 32 20.94 7.04 9.58
N PHE A 33 20.60 7.51 8.37
CA PHE A 33 19.58 6.88 7.52
C PHE A 33 20.14 5.81 6.56
N ALA A 34 21.45 5.55 6.58
CA ALA A 34 22.00 4.45 5.79
C ALA A 34 21.40 3.11 6.24
N PRO A 35 21.05 2.21 5.29
CA PRO A 35 20.55 0.89 5.62
C PRO A 35 21.47 0.16 6.59
N HIS A 36 20.92 -0.34 7.67
CA HIS A 36 21.65 -1.02 8.72
C HIS A 36 20.97 -2.34 9.07
N TYR A 37 21.78 -3.34 9.36
CA TYR A 37 21.31 -4.62 9.86
C TYR A 37 21.95 -4.90 11.21
N THR A 38 21.14 -5.17 12.22
CA THR A 38 21.57 -5.70 13.50
C THR A 38 20.63 -6.82 13.94
N PRO A 39 21.15 -7.92 14.50
CA PRO A 39 20.32 -8.96 15.11
C PRO A 39 19.82 -8.59 16.51
N ASP A 40 20.36 -7.52 17.12
CA ASP A 40 19.97 -7.04 18.44
C ASP A 40 18.73 -6.17 18.35
N LEU A 41 17.65 -6.58 19.04
CA LEU A 41 16.38 -5.87 19.02
C LEU A 41 16.45 -4.50 19.71
N GLU A 42 17.20 -4.40 20.82
CA GLU A 42 17.30 -3.16 21.58
C GLU A 42 18.10 -2.11 20.79
N GLU A 43 19.19 -2.53 20.13
CA GLU A 43 19.95 -1.68 19.23
C GLU A 43 19.07 -1.20 18.05
N ALA A 44 18.31 -2.10 17.42
CA ALA A 44 17.42 -1.74 16.31
C ALA A 44 16.34 -0.74 16.74
N ARG A 45 15.71 -0.96 17.90
CA ARG A 45 14.67 -0.08 18.45
C ARG A 45 15.21 1.30 18.82
N ALA A 46 16.37 1.34 19.49
CA ALA A 46 17.05 2.58 19.88
C ALA A 46 17.42 3.41 18.64
N LYS A 47 18.03 2.78 17.63
CA LYS A 47 18.38 3.42 16.36
C LYS A 47 17.13 3.99 15.65
N THR A 48 16.07 3.20 15.55
CA THR A 48 14.82 3.65 14.90
C THR A 48 14.22 4.86 15.63
N LEU A 49 14.25 4.90 16.97
CA LEU A 49 13.76 6.05 17.72
C LEU A 49 14.64 7.29 17.51
N GLU A 50 15.96 7.13 17.45
CA GLU A 50 16.89 8.21 17.13
C GLU A 50 16.64 8.80 15.74
N GLN A 51 16.47 7.94 14.74
CA GLN A 51 16.09 8.34 13.38
C GLN A 51 14.75 9.12 13.38
N MET A 52 13.76 8.69 14.17
CA MET A 52 12.49 9.40 14.34
C MET A 52 12.70 10.83 14.87
N ARG A 53 13.61 11.00 15.86
CA ARG A 53 13.94 12.32 16.42
C ARG A 53 14.59 13.24 15.38
N LEU A 54 15.46 12.68 14.53
CA LEU A 54 16.04 13.44 13.42
C LEU A 54 14.95 13.90 12.43
N LEU A 55 14.01 13.03 12.08
CA LEU A 55 12.89 13.39 11.18
C LEU A 55 12.00 14.48 11.78
N ALA A 56 11.68 14.40 13.08
CA ALA A 56 10.89 15.42 13.76
C ALA A 56 11.61 16.78 13.74
N GLY A 57 12.92 16.79 14.03
CA GLY A 57 13.75 18.00 13.97
C GLY A 57 13.81 18.65 12.59
N ASN A 58 13.63 17.89 11.52
CA ASN A 58 13.66 18.37 10.14
C ASN A 58 12.26 18.74 9.59
N GLY A 59 11.20 18.63 10.39
CA GLY A 59 9.84 19.07 10.04
C GLY A 59 9.02 18.09 9.20
N TYR A 60 9.46 16.85 9.01
CA TYR A 60 8.72 15.86 8.21
C TYR A 60 7.32 15.54 8.74
N ALA A 61 7.15 15.58 10.06
CA ALA A 61 5.89 15.28 10.72
C ALA A 61 4.79 16.29 10.42
N ALA A 62 5.18 17.55 10.16
CA ALA A 62 4.25 18.68 10.02
C ALA A 62 3.33 18.57 8.79
N ASP A 63 3.77 17.92 7.70
CA ASP A 63 3.02 17.87 6.46
C ASP A 63 1.62 17.23 6.63
N GLY A 64 1.47 16.26 7.54
CA GLY A 64 0.24 15.52 7.77
C GLY A 64 -0.86 16.26 8.53
N PHE A 65 -0.55 17.38 9.17
CA PHE A 65 -1.44 18.11 10.07
C PHE A 65 -1.90 19.44 9.48
N ARG A 66 -3.06 19.94 9.95
CA ARG A 66 -3.63 21.21 9.47
C ARG A 66 -2.74 22.39 9.85
N LYS A 67 -2.84 23.47 9.07
CA LYS A 67 -2.09 24.70 9.29
C LYS A 67 -2.37 25.34 10.66
N ASP A 68 -3.64 25.30 11.07
CA ASP A 68 -4.09 25.85 12.37
C ASP A 68 -3.50 25.07 13.56
N HIS A 69 -3.03 23.84 13.33
CA HIS A 69 -2.42 22.98 14.35
C HIS A 69 -0.89 22.90 14.23
N GLY A 70 -0.28 23.77 13.41
CA GLY A 70 1.17 23.83 13.22
C GLY A 70 1.71 22.95 12.08
N GLY A 71 0.82 22.38 11.27
CA GLY A 71 1.19 21.62 10.08
C GLY A 71 1.23 22.44 8.79
N THR A 72 1.47 21.79 7.65
CA THR A 72 1.41 22.41 6.31
C THR A 72 0.06 22.16 5.62
N GLY A 73 -0.70 21.17 6.05
CA GLY A 73 -1.97 20.75 5.46
C GLY A 73 -1.82 19.98 4.15
N ASP A 74 -0.62 19.47 3.81
CA ASP A 74 -0.37 18.69 2.61
C ASP A 74 -0.39 17.18 2.89
N ALA A 75 -1.58 16.59 2.82
CA ALA A 75 -1.76 15.15 3.03
C ALA A 75 -0.99 14.30 2.01
N GLY A 76 -0.83 14.79 0.78
CA GLY A 76 -0.07 14.09 -0.27
C GLY A 76 1.43 14.11 0.01
N ALA A 77 1.97 15.24 0.47
CA ALA A 77 3.36 15.34 0.91
C ALA A 77 3.64 14.41 2.09
N ALA A 78 2.73 14.35 3.08
CA ALA A 78 2.88 13.49 4.25
C ALA A 78 3.02 12.01 3.88
N VAL A 79 2.08 11.46 3.10
CA VAL A 79 2.14 10.03 2.71
C VAL A 79 3.32 9.75 1.79
N THR A 80 3.68 10.71 0.92
CA THR A 80 4.85 10.60 0.03
C THR A 80 6.16 10.59 0.81
N SER A 81 6.30 11.44 1.82
CA SER A 81 7.48 11.48 2.68
C SER A 81 7.67 10.15 3.42
N ILE A 82 6.61 9.60 4.01
CA ILE A 82 6.68 8.30 4.70
C ILE A 82 6.96 7.15 3.70
N GLU A 83 6.35 7.17 2.51
CA GLU A 83 6.68 6.21 1.44
C GLU A 83 8.18 6.16 1.14
N MET A 84 8.81 7.33 1.06
CA MET A 84 10.23 7.43 0.73
C MET A 84 11.16 6.90 1.83
N LEU A 85 10.74 6.94 3.11
CA LEU A 85 11.51 6.34 4.21
C LEU A 85 11.73 4.83 4.01
N ALA A 86 10.82 4.14 3.32
CA ALA A 86 10.95 2.72 2.99
C ALA A 86 12.18 2.41 2.10
N MET A 87 12.74 3.39 1.42
CA MET A 87 14.00 3.21 0.69
C MET A 87 15.21 3.12 1.63
N SER A 88 15.12 3.68 2.83
CA SER A 88 16.14 3.63 3.87
C SER A 88 15.90 2.44 4.81
N ASP A 89 14.87 2.53 5.65
CA ASP A 89 14.56 1.54 6.66
C ASP A 89 13.04 1.35 6.83
N LEU A 90 12.58 0.11 6.76
CA LEU A 90 11.15 -0.22 6.87
C LEU A 90 10.64 -0.15 8.31
N SER A 91 11.48 -0.37 9.31
CA SER A 91 11.12 -0.16 10.71
C SER A 91 10.88 1.32 11.00
N LEU A 92 11.75 2.19 10.47
CA LEU A 92 11.59 3.64 10.55
C LEU A 92 10.28 4.08 9.89
N MET A 93 10.02 3.60 8.67
CA MET A 93 8.80 3.91 7.93
C MET A 93 7.55 3.52 8.71
N VAL A 94 7.51 2.29 9.25
CA VAL A 94 6.36 1.80 10.03
C VAL A 94 6.19 2.59 11.32
N LYS A 95 7.28 2.85 12.06
CA LYS A 95 7.22 3.61 13.32
C LYS A 95 6.76 5.06 13.09
N ALA A 96 7.25 5.72 12.04
CA ALA A 96 6.80 7.04 11.61
C ALA A 96 5.31 7.02 11.21
N GLY A 97 4.89 6.00 10.47
CA GLY A 97 3.49 5.79 10.10
C GLY A 97 2.58 5.59 11.32
N VAL A 98 3.01 4.83 12.33
CA VAL A 98 2.26 4.64 13.58
C VAL A 98 2.15 5.96 14.34
N GLN A 99 3.25 6.66 14.56
CA GLN A 99 3.29 7.90 15.34
C GLN A 99 2.47 9.01 14.70
N TRP A 100 2.80 9.37 13.47
CA TRP A 100 2.22 10.55 12.80
C TRP A 100 1.00 10.20 11.94
N GLY A 101 0.99 9.04 11.30
CA GLY A 101 -0.11 8.61 10.42
C GLY A 101 -1.30 8.03 11.15
N LEU A 102 -1.10 7.10 12.10
CA LEU A 102 -2.19 6.42 12.80
C LEU A 102 -2.55 7.11 14.12
N PHE A 103 -1.63 7.22 15.07
CA PHE A 103 -1.89 7.88 16.36
C PHE A 103 -2.20 9.36 16.16
N GLY A 104 -1.33 10.08 15.47
CA GLY A 104 -1.55 11.49 15.14
C GLY A 104 -2.77 11.68 14.24
N GLY A 105 -2.97 10.82 13.25
CA GLY A 105 -4.13 10.83 12.37
C GLY A 105 -5.45 10.58 13.11
N ALA A 106 -5.47 9.73 14.14
CA ALA A 106 -6.65 9.54 14.99
C ALA A 106 -6.99 10.83 15.74
N ILE A 107 -6.00 11.49 16.34
CA ILE A 107 -6.21 12.77 17.05
C ILE A 107 -6.70 13.86 16.08
N GLU A 108 -6.07 14.00 14.92
CA GLU A 108 -6.41 15.02 13.91
C GLU A 108 -7.82 14.82 13.32
N ASN A 109 -8.21 13.56 13.02
CA ASN A 109 -9.44 13.28 12.30
C ASN A 109 -10.64 12.94 13.20
N LEU A 110 -10.41 12.36 14.37
CA LEU A 110 -11.48 11.96 15.31
C LEU A 110 -11.61 12.90 16.50
N GLY A 111 -10.59 13.72 16.74
CA GLY A 111 -10.58 14.73 17.80
C GLY A 111 -11.30 16.02 17.42
N THR A 112 -11.40 16.93 18.40
CA THR A 112 -11.92 18.29 18.27
C THR A 112 -10.87 19.29 18.74
N ALA A 113 -11.11 20.61 18.63
CA ALA A 113 -10.14 21.67 18.92
C ALA A 113 -9.36 21.44 20.24
N ARG A 114 -10.02 21.03 21.30
CA ARG A 114 -9.38 20.75 22.60
C ARG A 114 -8.30 19.65 22.51
N HIS A 115 -8.53 18.63 21.68
CA HIS A 115 -7.54 17.56 21.48
C HIS A 115 -6.39 18.04 20.61
N HIS A 116 -6.71 18.81 19.57
CA HIS A 116 -5.69 19.37 18.67
C HIS A 116 -4.74 20.29 19.41
N GLU A 117 -5.27 21.22 20.22
CA GLU A 117 -4.48 22.15 21.04
C GLU A 117 -3.60 21.43 22.06
N ALA A 118 -4.12 20.35 22.67
CA ALA A 118 -3.40 19.64 23.72
C ALA A 118 -2.31 18.69 23.16
N TYR A 119 -2.54 18.04 22.01
CA TYR A 119 -1.76 16.87 21.63
C TYR A 119 -1.01 16.99 20.29
N VAL A 120 -1.46 17.83 19.32
CA VAL A 120 -0.87 17.81 17.98
C VAL A 120 0.59 18.29 18.00
N LYS A 121 0.89 19.41 18.66
CA LYS A 121 2.27 19.89 18.72
C LYS A 121 3.20 18.93 19.46
N PRO A 122 2.89 18.42 20.67
CA PRO A 122 3.75 17.45 21.35
C PRO A 122 3.99 16.15 20.55
N LEU A 123 3.00 15.68 19.80
CA LEU A 123 3.17 14.47 18.99
C LEU A 123 4.03 14.71 17.73
N ILE A 124 3.96 15.91 17.12
CA ILE A 124 4.82 16.30 16.00
C ILE A 124 6.28 16.35 16.48
N ASP A 125 6.53 17.00 17.61
CA ASP A 125 7.86 17.21 18.18
C ASP A 125 8.44 15.95 18.86
N LEU A 126 7.67 14.86 18.97
CA LEU A 126 7.99 13.63 19.71
C LEU A 126 8.14 13.80 21.22
N ASP A 127 7.61 14.88 21.80
CA ASP A 127 7.44 15.04 23.25
C ASP A 127 6.34 14.07 23.76
N LEU A 128 5.43 13.67 22.88
CA LEU A 128 4.39 12.66 23.12
C LEU A 128 4.55 11.51 22.13
N LEU A 129 5.02 10.37 22.61
CA LEU A 129 5.07 9.13 21.84
C LEU A 129 3.78 8.35 22.03
N GLY A 130 3.12 8.02 20.91
CA GLY A 130 1.84 7.35 20.92
C GLY A 130 1.82 6.04 20.14
N CYS A 131 0.79 5.23 20.41
CA CYS A 131 0.49 4.02 19.67
C CYS A 131 -0.99 3.94 19.29
N PHE A 132 -1.30 3.09 18.32
CA PHE A 132 -2.66 2.90 17.79
C PHE A 132 -3.17 1.51 18.18
N ALA A 133 -4.01 1.44 19.22
CA ALA A 133 -4.46 0.21 19.85
C ALA A 133 -5.88 -0.19 19.40
N MET A 134 -5.98 -0.66 18.14
CA MET A 134 -7.26 -1.15 17.59
C MET A 134 -7.34 -2.67 17.69
N THR A 135 -6.44 -3.41 17.03
CA THR A 135 -6.47 -4.87 16.89
C THR A 135 -6.47 -5.59 18.23
N GLU A 136 -7.33 -6.58 18.36
CA GLU A 136 -7.34 -7.51 19.50
C GLU A 136 -6.88 -8.90 19.07
N THR A 137 -6.42 -9.72 20.02
CA THR A 137 -6.05 -11.13 19.77
C THR A 137 -7.19 -11.89 19.10
N GLY A 138 -8.45 -11.63 19.49
CA GLY A 138 -9.66 -12.25 18.95
C GLY A 138 -10.20 -11.62 17.67
N HIS A 139 -9.83 -10.35 17.38
CA HIS A 139 -10.44 -9.56 16.31
C HIS A 139 -9.38 -8.77 15.53
N GLY A 140 -8.86 -9.38 14.45
CA GLY A 140 -7.91 -8.75 13.54
C GLY A 140 -8.58 -7.99 12.39
N SER A 141 -9.44 -8.66 11.63
CA SER A 141 -10.17 -8.07 10.50
C SER A 141 -11.54 -7.54 10.88
N ASP A 142 -12.27 -8.24 11.76
CA ASP A 142 -13.58 -7.79 12.27
C ASP A 142 -13.40 -6.85 13.46
N VAL A 143 -12.99 -5.62 13.16
CA VAL A 143 -12.76 -4.59 14.18
C VAL A 143 -14.06 -3.92 14.70
N GLN A 144 -15.23 -4.30 14.20
CA GLN A 144 -16.51 -3.92 14.80
C GLN A 144 -16.87 -4.78 16.01
N ALA A 145 -16.36 -6.01 16.03
CA ALA A 145 -16.62 -6.97 17.10
C ALA A 145 -15.59 -6.92 18.25
N LEU A 146 -14.81 -5.83 18.36
CA LEU A 146 -13.89 -5.63 19.49
C LEU A 146 -14.60 -5.82 20.83
N GLU A 147 -13.91 -6.48 21.78
CA GLU A 147 -14.45 -6.82 23.08
C GLU A 147 -14.07 -5.82 24.18
N THR A 148 -12.93 -5.10 24.02
CA THR A 148 -12.54 -4.03 24.98
C THR A 148 -13.68 -3.03 25.10
N THR A 149 -14.04 -2.67 26.33
CA THR A 149 -15.12 -1.72 26.65
C THR A 149 -14.57 -0.43 27.23
N ALA A 150 -15.29 0.67 27.01
CA ALA A 150 -15.12 1.95 27.70
C ALA A 150 -16.49 2.36 28.24
N THR A 151 -16.72 2.11 29.54
CA THR A 151 -17.99 2.37 30.20
C THR A 151 -17.95 3.71 30.92
N TYR A 152 -18.89 4.60 30.59
CA TYR A 152 -19.00 5.91 31.25
C TYR A 152 -19.62 5.80 32.66
N ASP A 153 -18.91 6.40 33.62
CA ASP A 153 -19.35 6.53 35.00
C ASP A 153 -19.76 8.00 35.26
N ALA A 154 -21.05 8.27 35.22
CA ALA A 154 -21.57 9.65 35.42
C ALA A 154 -21.31 10.20 36.82
N ALA A 155 -21.08 9.34 37.84
CA ALA A 155 -20.80 9.79 39.20
C ALA A 155 -19.41 10.41 39.34
N THR A 156 -18.45 9.95 38.55
CA THR A 156 -17.06 10.44 38.56
C THR A 156 -16.71 11.32 37.33
N GLY A 157 -17.55 11.26 36.29
CA GLY A 157 -17.26 11.93 35.01
C GLY A 157 -16.13 11.30 34.20
N GLU A 158 -15.93 9.98 34.37
CA GLU A 158 -14.84 9.23 33.77
C GLU A 158 -15.34 8.05 32.93
N PHE A 159 -14.53 7.62 31.95
CA PHE A 159 -14.68 6.31 31.32
C PHE A 159 -13.81 5.28 32.04
N VAL A 160 -14.35 4.08 32.19
CA VAL A 160 -13.64 2.91 32.70
C VAL A 160 -13.31 2.00 31.52
N VAL A 161 -12.04 1.94 31.13
CA VAL A 161 -11.55 1.09 30.05
C VAL A 161 -11.20 -0.28 30.63
N HIS A 162 -11.73 -1.36 30.03
CA HIS A 162 -11.57 -2.72 30.52
C HIS A 162 -11.44 -3.75 29.41
N SER A 163 -10.51 -4.68 29.56
CA SER A 163 -10.34 -5.85 28.71
C SER A 163 -10.99 -7.06 29.37
N PRO A 164 -12.26 -7.41 29.02
CA PRO A 164 -13.07 -8.38 29.77
C PRO A 164 -12.64 -9.84 29.59
N THR A 165 -11.91 -10.15 28.53
CA THR A 165 -11.54 -11.51 28.15
C THR A 165 -10.07 -11.57 27.70
N PRO A 166 -9.42 -12.74 27.67
CA PRO A 166 -8.09 -12.87 27.08
C PRO A 166 -8.04 -12.52 25.58
N SER A 167 -9.15 -12.69 24.85
CA SER A 167 -9.27 -12.34 23.42
C SER A 167 -9.36 -10.83 23.17
N SER A 168 -9.79 -10.05 24.16
CA SER A 168 -9.86 -8.57 24.10
C SER A 168 -8.50 -7.89 24.27
N ARG A 169 -7.42 -8.65 24.56
CA ARG A 169 -6.08 -8.08 24.64
C ARG A 169 -5.70 -7.41 23.33
N LYS A 170 -5.31 -6.14 23.39
CA LYS A 170 -4.74 -5.43 22.25
C LYS A 170 -3.42 -6.08 21.88
N ASP A 171 -3.24 -6.48 20.60
CA ASP A 171 -2.09 -7.25 20.15
C ASP A 171 -1.43 -6.63 18.91
N TYR A 172 -0.14 -6.87 18.75
CA TYR A 172 0.68 -6.37 17.63
C TYR A 172 0.89 -4.85 17.60
N ILE A 173 0.65 -4.14 18.71
CA ILE A 173 0.61 -2.68 18.76
C ILE A 173 2.01 -2.09 18.68
N GLY A 174 2.33 -1.41 17.57
CA GLY A 174 3.61 -0.72 17.38
C GLY A 174 3.80 0.41 18.39
N GLY A 175 4.94 0.45 19.08
CA GLY A 175 5.24 1.40 20.15
C GLY A 175 4.84 0.92 21.54
N ALA A 176 3.95 -0.08 21.66
CA ALA A 176 3.40 -0.47 22.95
C ALA A 176 4.35 -1.28 23.84
N ALA A 177 5.42 -1.87 23.30
CA ALA A 177 6.36 -2.61 24.12
C ALA A 177 7.26 -1.71 25.00
N GLN A 178 7.69 -0.55 24.47
CA GLN A 178 8.67 0.30 25.15
C GLN A 178 8.37 1.80 25.07
N HIS A 179 8.13 2.36 23.88
CA HIS A 179 8.30 3.77 23.64
C HIS A 179 7.02 4.60 23.83
N ALA A 180 5.84 4.05 23.55
CA ALA A 180 4.60 4.82 23.65
C ALA A 180 4.20 5.07 25.11
N THR A 181 3.84 6.31 25.43
CA THR A 181 3.30 6.72 26.72
C THR A 181 1.78 6.88 26.68
N MET A 182 1.19 7.00 25.47
CA MET A 182 -0.25 7.14 25.26
C MET A 182 -0.72 6.22 24.12
N ALA A 183 -1.92 5.66 24.26
CA ALA A 183 -2.56 4.84 23.25
C ALA A 183 -3.86 5.49 22.76
N ALA A 184 -4.08 5.50 21.43
CA ALA A 184 -5.39 5.69 20.84
C ALA A 184 -6.11 4.33 20.84
N VAL A 185 -6.95 4.11 21.84
CA VAL A 185 -7.61 2.83 22.10
C VAL A 185 -9.00 2.80 21.48
N PHE A 186 -9.26 1.82 20.63
CA PHE A 186 -10.60 1.55 20.10
C PHE A 186 -11.31 0.55 21.00
N ALA A 187 -12.48 0.96 21.51
CA ALA A 187 -13.27 0.19 22.46
C ALA A 187 -14.78 0.40 22.26
N GLN A 188 -15.59 -0.56 22.71
CA GLN A 188 -17.05 -0.46 22.74
C GLN A 188 -17.45 0.59 23.76
N LEU A 189 -18.07 1.68 23.31
CA LEU A 189 -18.60 2.72 24.20
C LEU A 189 -19.89 2.23 24.86
N VAL A 190 -19.94 2.27 26.19
CA VAL A 190 -21.11 1.93 26.97
C VAL A 190 -21.45 3.10 27.88
N THR A 191 -22.71 3.56 27.86
CA THR A 191 -23.20 4.59 28.78
C THR A 191 -24.66 4.33 29.11
N GLN A 192 -25.07 4.58 30.35
CA GLN A 192 -26.45 4.30 30.88
C GLN A 192 -26.92 2.86 30.61
N GLY A 193 -25.98 1.90 30.50
CA GLY A 193 -26.26 0.49 30.19
C GLY A 193 -26.49 0.17 28.71
N GLU A 194 -26.39 1.15 27.81
CA GLU A 194 -26.54 0.99 26.38
C GLU A 194 -25.19 0.94 25.64
N HIS A 195 -25.10 0.10 24.60
CA HIS A 195 -23.93 -0.06 23.74
C HIS A 195 -24.07 0.82 22.50
N HIS A 196 -23.05 1.65 22.23
CA HIS A 196 -23.03 2.59 21.11
C HIS A 196 -22.01 2.21 20.01
N GLY A 197 -21.36 1.04 20.13
CA GLY A 197 -20.36 0.56 19.18
C GLY A 197 -18.96 1.10 19.46
N VAL A 198 -18.03 0.83 18.54
CA VAL A 198 -16.62 1.17 18.70
C VAL A 198 -16.38 2.67 18.57
N HIS A 199 -15.63 3.22 19.53
CA HIS A 199 -15.15 4.61 19.55
C HIS A 199 -13.67 4.64 19.92
N CYS A 200 -13.01 5.80 19.75
CA CYS A 200 -11.59 5.97 20.01
C CYS A 200 -11.35 6.84 21.24
N PHE A 201 -10.48 6.37 22.14
CA PHE A 201 -10.15 7.02 23.41
C PHE A 201 -8.64 7.21 23.55
N LEU A 202 -8.21 8.35 24.07
CA LEU A 202 -6.82 8.58 24.46
C LEU A 202 -6.58 8.02 25.86
N VAL A 203 -5.79 6.97 25.97
CA VAL A 203 -5.47 6.29 27.23
C VAL A 203 -4.00 6.42 27.52
N PRO A 204 -3.58 7.16 28.56
CA PRO A 204 -2.21 7.12 29.05
C PRO A 204 -1.86 5.69 29.49
N ILE A 205 -0.70 5.17 29.07
CA ILE A 205 -0.30 3.78 29.36
C ILE A 205 0.97 3.68 30.20
N ARG A 206 1.84 4.72 30.17
CA ARG A 206 3.10 4.74 30.93
C ARG A 206 3.33 6.09 31.58
N ASP A 207 4.05 6.04 32.72
CA ASP A 207 4.61 7.24 33.38
C ASP A 207 5.92 7.71 32.71
N GLU A 208 6.51 8.80 33.25
CA GLU A 208 7.75 9.38 32.74
C GLU A 208 8.97 8.44 32.91
N ASP A 209 8.91 7.49 33.84
CA ASP A 209 9.95 6.48 34.11
C ASP A 209 9.78 5.22 33.23
N GLY A 210 8.73 5.17 32.40
CA GLY A 210 8.43 4.05 31.50
C GLY A 210 7.68 2.90 32.17
N ASN A 211 7.18 3.06 33.39
CA ASN A 211 6.39 2.03 34.08
C ASN A 211 4.92 2.09 33.64
N ASP A 212 4.28 0.94 33.57
CA ASP A 212 2.84 0.85 33.30
C ASP A 212 2.03 1.60 34.37
N LEU A 213 1.06 2.39 33.94
CA LEU A 213 0.12 3.07 34.83
C LEU A 213 -0.84 2.07 35.53
N PRO A 214 -1.45 2.43 36.67
CA PRO A 214 -2.34 1.56 37.40
C PRO A 214 -3.47 0.98 36.52
N GLY A 215 -3.59 -0.35 36.50
CA GLY A 215 -4.57 -1.08 35.70
C GLY A 215 -4.17 -1.30 34.24
N VAL A 216 -3.09 -0.69 33.75
CA VAL A 216 -2.50 -0.99 32.44
C VAL A 216 -1.48 -2.11 32.60
N HIS A 217 -1.51 -3.08 31.68
CA HIS A 217 -0.50 -4.13 31.63
C HIS A 217 0.02 -4.28 30.22
N THR A 218 1.27 -3.92 29.99
CA THR A 218 1.94 -4.08 28.70
C THR A 218 2.87 -5.28 28.68
N SER A 219 3.14 -5.80 27.51
CA SER A 219 4.18 -6.83 27.30
C SER A 219 4.72 -6.77 25.89
N ASP A 220 5.97 -7.21 25.72
CA ASP A 220 6.63 -7.26 24.41
C ASP A 220 6.13 -8.46 23.59
N CYS A 221 5.99 -8.27 22.27
CA CYS A 221 5.74 -9.36 21.33
C CYS A 221 6.99 -10.22 21.08
N GLY A 222 8.18 -9.74 21.44
CA GLY A 222 9.44 -10.44 21.24
C GLY A 222 9.92 -10.44 19.79
N TYR A 223 10.61 -11.51 19.40
CA TYR A 223 11.12 -11.68 18.05
C TYR A 223 9.98 -11.87 17.04
N LYS A 224 10.10 -11.17 15.91
CA LYS A 224 9.14 -11.19 14.80
C LYS A 224 9.83 -11.64 13.51
N GLY A 225 9.06 -11.87 12.45
CA GLY A 225 9.56 -12.20 11.13
C GLY A 225 10.37 -11.08 10.46
N GLY A 226 10.17 -9.81 10.88
CA GLY A 226 10.83 -8.61 10.37
C GLY A 226 10.51 -7.40 11.22
N LEU A 227 10.88 -6.19 10.74
CA LEU A 227 10.67 -4.90 11.41
C LEU A 227 11.26 -4.88 12.84
N PRO A 228 12.56 -5.19 13.03
CA PRO A 228 13.17 -5.30 14.35
C PRO A 228 13.15 -3.96 15.12
N GLY A 229 13.20 -2.83 14.41
CA GLY A 229 13.17 -1.49 15.02
C GLY A 229 11.79 -1.05 15.53
N VAL A 230 10.73 -1.79 15.23
CA VAL A 230 9.38 -1.51 15.75
C VAL A 230 9.14 -2.32 17.01
N ASP A 231 8.97 -1.66 18.14
CA ASP A 231 8.68 -2.24 19.45
C ASP A 231 7.20 -2.61 19.59
N ASN A 232 6.79 -3.70 18.90
CA ASN A 232 5.44 -4.21 18.99
C ASN A 232 5.15 -4.81 20.36
N GLY A 233 4.03 -4.43 20.95
CA GLY A 233 3.59 -4.90 22.27
C GLY A 233 2.13 -5.31 22.30
N ARG A 234 1.74 -5.77 23.49
CA ARG A 234 0.39 -6.15 23.88
C ARG A 234 -0.07 -5.25 25.01
N ILE A 235 -1.36 -4.94 25.08
CA ILE A 235 -1.91 -4.13 26.14
C ILE A 235 -3.21 -4.77 26.64
N THR A 236 -3.39 -4.86 27.95
CA THR A 236 -4.68 -5.15 28.59
C THR A 236 -4.99 -4.05 29.60
N PHE A 237 -6.28 -3.81 29.81
CA PHE A 237 -6.80 -2.78 30.70
C PHE A 237 -7.64 -3.44 31.79
N ASP A 238 -7.28 -3.19 33.05
CA ASP A 238 -8.07 -3.63 34.21
C ASP A 238 -8.65 -2.40 34.93
N GLN A 239 -9.89 -2.05 34.57
CA GLN A 239 -10.64 -0.94 35.14
C GLN A 239 -9.89 0.41 35.10
N VAL A 240 -9.20 0.70 34.00
CA VAL A 240 -8.43 1.94 33.81
C VAL A 240 -9.38 3.13 33.68
N ARG A 241 -9.27 4.10 34.57
CA ARG A 241 -10.09 5.31 34.56
C ARG A 241 -9.42 6.42 33.77
N ILE A 242 -10.17 7.02 32.84
CA ILE A 242 -9.74 8.16 32.04
C ILE A 242 -10.81 9.26 32.08
N PRO A 243 -10.41 10.54 32.05
CA PRO A 243 -11.36 11.65 32.00
C PRO A 243 -12.28 11.57 30.77
N ARG A 244 -13.52 12.02 30.88
CA ARG A 244 -14.49 12.11 29.77
C ARG A 244 -13.91 12.80 28.53
N VAL A 245 -13.07 13.80 28.74
CA VAL A 245 -12.42 14.56 27.65
C VAL A 245 -11.46 13.75 26.80
N ASN A 246 -11.10 12.56 27.22
CA ASN A 246 -10.23 11.65 26.45
C ASN A 246 -10.98 10.87 25.33
N LEU A 247 -12.32 10.94 25.27
CA LEU A 247 -13.07 10.50 24.10
C LEU A 247 -12.76 11.44 22.91
N LEU A 248 -12.27 10.88 21.79
CA LEU A 248 -12.13 11.63 20.54
C LEU A 248 -13.52 11.84 19.94
N ASN A 249 -14.10 13.02 20.17
CA ASN A 249 -15.55 13.24 20.12
C ASN A 249 -16.06 14.01 18.88
N ARG A 250 -15.37 13.91 17.74
CA ARG A 250 -15.82 14.57 16.50
C ARG A 250 -17.16 14.01 15.98
N TYR A 251 -17.36 12.70 16.08
CA TYR A 251 -18.51 12.00 15.51
C TYR A 251 -19.50 11.47 16.55
N ALA A 252 -19.18 11.60 17.82
CA ALA A 252 -20.09 11.24 18.93
C ALA A 252 -19.57 11.85 20.23
N ASP A 253 -20.48 12.17 21.15
CA ASP A 253 -20.12 12.68 22.48
C ASP A 253 -20.99 12.03 23.58
N VAL A 254 -20.48 12.06 24.80
CA VAL A 254 -21.21 11.69 26.01
C VAL A 254 -21.26 12.90 26.94
N ALA A 255 -22.45 13.38 27.28
CA ALA A 255 -22.64 14.50 28.20
C ALA A 255 -22.28 14.08 29.66
N GLU A 256 -22.16 15.07 30.57
CA GLU A 256 -21.82 14.81 31.98
C GLU A 256 -22.82 13.87 32.68
N ASP A 257 -24.08 13.94 32.30
CA ASP A 257 -25.15 13.06 32.82
C ASP A 257 -25.15 11.65 32.19
N GLY A 258 -24.24 11.37 31.26
CA GLY A 258 -24.16 10.11 30.54
C GLY A 258 -24.98 10.04 29.26
N THR A 259 -25.65 11.11 28.86
CA THR A 259 -26.45 11.11 27.62
C THR A 259 -25.51 11.05 26.40
N TYR A 260 -25.71 10.03 25.55
CA TYR A 260 -25.00 9.85 24.31
C TYR A 260 -25.64 10.67 23.19
N SER A 261 -24.79 11.25 22.30
CA SER A 261 -25.22 11.95 21.10
C SER A 261 -24.28 11.70 19.93
N SER A 262 -24.83 11.67 18.71
CA SER A 262 -24.06 11.56 17.48
C SER A 262 -24.82 12.19 16.32
N PRO A 263 -24.15 12.90 15.39
CA PRO A 263 -24.78 13.37 14.15
C PRO A 263 -25.07 12.23 13.16
N ILE A 264 -24.57 11.01 13.42
CA ILE A 264 -24.75 9.82 12.58
C ILE A 264 -25.48 8.74 13.39
N ASP A 265 -26.77 8.58 13.15
CA ASP A 265 -27.63 7.65 13.91
C ASP A 265 -27.24 6.18 13.74
N ASN A 266 -26.88 5.77 12.51
CA ASN A 266 -26.52 4.38 12.23
C ASN A 266 -25.10 4.07 12.70
N ALA A 267 -24.96 3.15 13.67
CA ALA A 267 -23.69 2.77 14.29
C ALA A 267 -22.66 2.24 13.27
N ASN A 268 -23.10 1.43 12.30
CA ASN A 268 -22.21 0.92 11.25
C ASN A 268 -21.71 2.06 10.36
N ARG A 269 -22.60 2.95 9.92
CA ARG A 269 -22.23 4.11 9.11
C ARG A 269 -21.25 5.00 9.88
N ARG A 270 -21.49 5.27 11.16
CA ARG A 270 -20.60 6.06 12.01
C ARG A 270 -19.22 5.42 12.11
N PHE A 271 -19.16 4.11 12.37
CA PHE A 271 -17.90 3.37 12.46
C PHE A 271 -17.09 3.47 11.15
N PHE A 272 -17.73 3.18 10.01
CA PHE A 272 -17.02 3.28 8.71
C PHE A 272 -16.61 4.71 8.37
N THR A 273 -17.40 5.73 8.75
CA THR A 273 -17.00 7.13 8.61
C THR A 273 -15.72 7.42 9.43
N MET A 274 -15.66 6.95 10.67
CA MET A 274 -14.47 7.14 11.53
C MET A 274 -13.24 6.43 10.95
N VAL A 275 -13.38 5.17 10.54
CA VAL A 275 -12.27 4.38 9.98
C VAL A 275 -11.85 4.88 8.59
N GLY A 276 -12.80 5.37 7.79
CA GLY A 276 -12.53 5.94 6.46
C GLY A 276 -11.61 7.17 6.52
N THR A 277 -11.62 7.93 7.61
CA THR A 277 -10.67 9.04 7.80
C THR A 277 -9.22 8.57 7.94
N LEU A 278 -9.00 7.27 8.19
CA LEU A 278 -7.68 6.65 8.36
C LEU A 278 -7.16 5.97 7.08
N VAL A 279 -7.76 6.27 5.93
CA VAL A 279 -7.34 5.71 4.61
C VAL A 279 -5.86 5.97 4.27
N ARG A 280 -5.27 7.04 4.83
CA ARG A 280 -3.85 7.39 4.66
C ARG A 280 -2.91 6.23 4.97
N GLY A 281 -3.21 5.41 5.99
CA GLY A 281 -2.40 4.25 6.35
C GLY A 281 -2.27 3.25 5.19
N ARG A 282 -3.38 2.90 4.52
CA ARG A 282 -3.38 2.00 3.36
C ARG A 282 -2.60 2.57 2.18
N VAL A 283 -2.79 3.87 1.89
CA VAL A 283 -2.07 4.57 0.82
C VAL A 283 -0.57 4.56 1.09
N THR A 284 -0.16 4.87 2.30
CA THR A 284 1.25 4.88 2.73
C THR A 284 1.89 3.50 2.64
N VAL A 285 1.23 2.46 3.17
CA VAL A 285 1.75 1.07 3.15
C VAL A 285 1.87 0.55 1.72
N GLY A 286 0.90 0.85 0.84
CA GLY A 286 0.99 0.48 -0.58
C GLY A 286 2.21 1.10 -1.26
N GLY A 287 2.41 2.41 -1.12
CA GLY A 287 3.56 3.12 -1.68
C GLY A 287 4.89 2.63 -1.12
N SER A 288 4.95 2.40 0.20
CA SER A 288 6.15 1.89 0.88
C SER A 288 6.55 0.49 0.42
N ALA A 289 5.58 -0.40 0.20
CA ALA A 289 5.83 -1.71 -0.40
C ALA A 289 6.44 -1.59 -1.80
N GLY A 290 5.88 -0.68 -2.64
CA GLY A 290 6.42 -0.35 -3.94
C GLY A 290 7.85 0.20 -3.87
N ALA A 291 8.16 1.07 -2.90
CA ALA A 291 9.50 1.60 -2.67
C ALA A 291 10.50 0.49 -2.32
N ALA A 292 10.15 -0.42 -1.42
CA ALA A 292 10.97 -1.58 -1.06
C ALA A 292 11.23 -2.52 -2.26
N ALA A 293 10.21 -2.76 -3.10
CA ALA A 293 10.36 -3.53 -4.33
C ALA A 293 11.35 -2.86 -5.31
N ARG A 294 11.28 -1.54 -5.46
CA ARG A 294 12.21 -0.76 -6.29
C ARG A 294 13.65 -0.89 -5.82
N VAL A 295 13.89 -0.87 -4.51
CA VAL A 295 15.22 -1.12 -3.92
C VAL A 295 15.74 -2.51 -4.30
N ALA A 296 14.94 -3.55 -4.06
CA ALA A 296 15.35 -4.93 -4.34
C ALA A 296 15.63 -5.18 -5.84
N LEU A 297 14.78 -4.67 -6.72
CA LEU A 297 14.96 -4.79 -8.18
C LEU A 297 16.18 -4.00 -8.67
N SER A 298 16.48 -2.84 -8.08
CA SER A 298 17.69 -2.06 -8.38
C SER A 298 18.95 -2.82 -8.00
N ILE A 299 18.97 -3.43 -6.81
CA ILE A 299 20.09 -4.27 -6.35
C ILE A 299 20.28 -5.47 -7.30
N ALA A 300 19.23 -6.23 -7.57
CA ALA A 300 19.30 -7.43 -8.40
C ALA A 300 19.72 -7.13 -9.85
N THR A 301 19.20 -6.05 -10.41
CA THR A 301 19.55 -5.63 -11.78
C THR A 301 21.00 -5.19 -11.87
N ARG A 302 21.50 -4.36 -10.95
CA ARG A 302 22.90 -3.92 -10.91
C ARG A 302 23.85 -5.13 -10.72
N TYR A 303 23.48 -6.07 -9.85
CA TYR A 303 24.24 -7.32 -9.69
C TYR A 303 24.27 -8.13 -11.00
N ALA A 304 23.14 -8.30 -11.69
CA ALA A 304 23.06 -9.04 -12.94
C ALA A 304 23.83 -8.40 -14.10
N LEU A 305 24.06 -7.08 -14.05
CA LEU A 305 24.89 -6.33 -15.00
C LEU A 305 26.39 -6.48 -14.75
N GLN A 306 26.81 -7.05 -13.62
CA GLN A 306 28.21 -7.25 -13.23
C GLN A 306 28.57 -8.73 -13.11
N ARG A 307 27.64 -9.57 -12.68
CA ARG A 307 27.86 -10.99 -12.43
C ARG A 307 27.84 -11.80 -13.73
N ARG A 308 28.85 -12.66 -13.90
CA ARG A 308 28.98 -13.56 -15.03
C ARG A 308 28.90 -15.02 -14.58
N GLN A 309 28.31 -15.88 -15.39
CA GLN A 309 28.27 -17.33 -15.22
C GLN A 309 28.17 -18.02 -16.58
N PHE A 310 28.86 -19.12 -16.72
CA PHE A 310 28.95 -19.96 -17.90
C PHE A 310 29.50 -19.24 -19.14
N SER A 311 30.45 -19.87 -19.81
CA SER A 311 30.97 -19.36 -21.08
C SER A 311 30.04 -19.71 -22.23
N ALA A 312 29.92 -18.78 -23.20
CA ALA A 312 29.24 -19.08 -24.45
C ALA A 312 30.08 -20.09 -25.27
N PRO A 313 29.46 -20.91 -26.14
CA PRO A 313 30.24 -21.75 -27.06
C PRO A 313 31.28 -20.93 -27.83
N GLN A 314 32.51 -21.39 -27.85
CA GLN A 314 33.66 -20.72 -28.53
C GLN A 314 34.14 -19.39 -27.92
N SER A 315 33.72 -19.08 -26.68
CA SER A 315 34.20 -17.93 -25.91
C SER A 315 34.89 -18.41 -24.63
N GLU A 316 36.01 -17.78 -24.26
CA GLU A 316 36.65 -17.96 -22.96
C GLU A 316 35.96 -17.13 -21.87
N ASP A 317 35.26 -16.08 -22.26
CA ASP A 317 34.55 -15.18 -21.34
C ASP A 317 33.18 -15.75 -20.92
N GLU A 318 32.88 -15.67 -19.64
CA GLU A 318 31.55 -15.97 -19.13
C GLU A 318 30.55 -14.87 -19.49
N VAL A 319 29.29 -15.26 -19.67
CA VAL A 319 28.18 -14.40 -20.06
C VAL A 319 27.65 -13.66 -18.83
N LEU A 320 27.28 -12.37 -18.97
CA LEU A 320 26.59 -11.62 -17.93
C LEU A 320 25.22 -12.26 -17.62
N LEU A 321 24.83 -12.28 -16.34
CA LEU A 321 23.51 -12.81 -15.97
C LEU A 321 22.39 -12.09 -16.71
N MET A 322 22.49 -10.77 -16.89
CA MET A 322 21.48 -9.97 -17.59
C MET A 322 21.36 -10.32 -19.08
N ASP A 323 22.33 -11.02 -19.69
CA ASP A 323 22.26 -11.42 -21.09
C ASP A 323 21.48 -12.72 -21.33
N TYR A 324 21.14 -13.46 -20.26
CA TYR A 324 20.25 -14.61 -20.33
C TYR A 324 18.80 -14.19 -20.40
N LEU A 325 18.07 -14.60 -21.44
CA LEU A 325 16.66 -14.26 -21.63
C LEU A 325 15.79 -14.69 -20.43
N VAL A 326 16.07 -15.85 -19.84
CA VAL A 326 15.34 -16.33 -18.66
C VAL A 326 15.54 -15.38 -17.47
N HIS A 327 16.74 -14.82 -17.30
CA HIS A 327 17.03 -13.86 -16.25
C HIS A 327 16.32 -12.52 -16.51
N GLN A 328 16.31 -12.05 -17.76
CA GLN A 328 15.54 -10.88 -18.18
C GLN A 328 14.04 -11.07 -17.88
N ARG A 329 13.47 -12.26 -18.18
CA ARG A 329 12.06 -12.57 -17.90
C ARG A 329 11.72 -12.63 -16.41
N ARG A 330 12.67 -12.86 -15.56
CA ARG A 330 12.47 -12.78 -14.10
C ARG A 330 12.41 -11.36 -13.59
N LEU A 331 13.25 -10.45 -14.11
CA LEU A 331 13.39 -9.10 -13.57
C LEU A 331 12.57 -8.04 -14.33
N PHE A 332 12.58 -8.02 -15.67
CA PHE A 332 11.92 -6.94 -16.42
C PHE A 332 10.41 -6.86 -16.26
N PRO A 333 9.63 -7.96 -16.22
CA PRO A 333 8.21 -7.88 -15.93
C PRO A 333 7.91 -7.27 -14.55
N LEU A 334 8.75 -7.55 -13.55
CA LEU A 334 8.61 -6.97 -12.21
C LEU A 334 9.00 -5.49 -12.16
N ILE A 335 10.03 -5.10 -12.91
CA ILE A 335 10.38 -3.68 -13.10
C ILE A 335 9.22 -2.95 -13.79
N ALA A 336 8.65 -3.52 -14.84
CA ALA A 336 7.51 -2.94 -15.55
C ALA A 336 6.29 -2.77 -14.62
N ARG A 337 6.01 -3.78 -13.79
CA ARG A 337 4.92 -3.71 -12.79
C ARG A 337 5.20 -2.66 -11.71
N SER A 338 6.47 -2.46 -11.31
CA SER A 338 6.84 -1.39 -10.36
C SER A 338 6.59 0.01 -10.93
N TYR A 339 6.89 0.25 -12.22
CA TYR A 339 6.53 1.49 -12.91
C TYR A 339 5.01 1.68 -12.93
N ALA A 340 4.26 0.66 -13.36
CA ALA A 340 2.81 0.71 -13.47
C ALA A 340 2.14 1.03 -12.12
N LEU A 341 2.53 0.33 -11.07
CA LEU A 341 1.99 0.53 -9.72
C LEU A 341 2.37 1.89 -9.14
N GLN A 342 3.55 2.45 -9.48
CA GLN A 342 3.92 3.78 -9.01
C GLN A 342 3.08 4.88 -9.67
N PHE A 343 2.75 4.77 -10.96
CA PHE A 343 1.83 5.70 -11.61
C PHE A 343 0.43 5.63 -10.96
N ALA A 344 -0.07 4.43 -10.70
CA ALA A 344 -1.35 4.25 -10.02
C ALA A 344 -1.33 4.79 -8.57
N GLN A 345 -0.22 4.62 -7.86
CA GLN A 345 0.00 5.18 -6.53
C GLN A 345 -0.04 6.72 -6.57
N ASN A 346 0.59 7.36 -7.56
CA ASN A 346 0.58 8.81 -7.71
C ASN A 346 -0.83 9.37 -7.92
N GLU A 347 -1.65 8.72 -8.75
CA GLU A 347 -3.05 9.09 -8.93
C GLU A 347 -3.85 8.94 -7.63
N LEU A 348 -3.65 7.82 -6.90
CA LEU A 348 -4.31 7.57 -5.63
C LEU A 348 -3.95 8.66 -4.60
N VAL A 349 -2.68 9.02 -4.48
CA VAL A 349 -2.21 10.08 -3.57
C VAL A 349 -2.81 11.43 -3.97
N SER A 350 -2.88 11.74 -5.28
CA SER A 350 -3.49 12.97 -5.78
C SER A 350 -4.98 13.03 -5.44
N LYS A 351 -5.74 11.97 -5.72
CA LYS A 351 -7.17 11.88 -5.39
C LYS A 351 -7.41 12.01 -3.88
N MET A 352 -6.61 11.34 -3.07
CA MET A 352 -6.70 11.42 -1.61
C MET A 352 -6.44 12.86 -1.12
N HIS A 353 -5.38 13.51 -1.59
CA HIS A 353 -5.05 14.88 -1.22
C HIS A 353 -6.18 15.85 -1.60
N ASP A 354 -6.67 15.75 -2.82
CA ASP A 354 -7.72 16.64 -3.33
C ASP A 354 -9.02 16.48 -2.54
N LEU A 355 -9.47 15.24 -2.26
CA LEU A 355 -10.68 14.97 -1.47
C LEU A 355 -10.54 15.42 0.00
N GLN A 356 -9.37 15.23 0.61
CA GLN A 356 -9.13 15.67 1.99
C GLN A 356 -8.98 17.19 2.13
N SER A 357 -8.83 17.91 1.02
CA SER A 357 -8.79 19.38 0.96
C SER A 357 -10.18 20.02 0.89
N ILE A 358 -11.24 19.20 0.71
CA ILE A 358 -12.65 19.64 0.58
C ILE A 358 -13.39 19.29 1.87
N GLU A 359 -14.10 20.27 2.47
CA GLU A 359 -14.85 20.06 3.73
C GLU A 359 -16.01 19.06 3.57
N ASP A 360 -16.76 19.13 2.44
CA ASP A 360 -17.92 18.30 2.15
C ASP A 360 -17.68 17.48 0.86
N ALA A 361 -16.72 16.56 0.90
CA ALA A 361 -16.44 15.67 -0.23
C ALA A 361 -17.65 14.76 -0.53
N ASP A 362 -17.88 14.49 -1.83
CA ASP A 362 -18.93 13.57 -2.27
C ASP A 362 -18.74 12.18 -1.64
N PRO A 363 -19.77 11.64 -0.96
CA PRO A 363 -19.69 10.30 -0.37
C PRO A 363 -19.38 9.18 -1.39
N GLN A 364 -19.72 9.36 -2.66
CA GLN A 364 -19.39 8.41 -3.72
C GLN A 364 -17.89 8.45 -4.03
N GLU A 365 -17.31 9.64 -4.18
CA GLU A 365 -15.87 9.80 -4.41
C GLU A 365 -15.03 9.30 -3.23
N GLN A 366 -15.54 9.48 -1.99
CA GLN A 366 -14.90 8.94 -0.80
C GLN A 366 -14.89 7.40 -0.81
N ARG A 367 -16.01 6.74 -1.17
CA ARG A 367 -16.06 5.27 -1.30
C ARG A 367 -15.13 4.76 -2.39
N GLU A 368 -15.08 5.44 -3.53
CA GLU A 368 -14.16 5.11 -4.61
C GLU A 368 -12.69 5.22 -4.17
N LEU A 369 -12.33 6.27 -3.44
CA LEU A 369 -11.00 6.43 -2.84
C LEU A 369 -10.67 5.24 -1.91
N GLU A 370 -11.60 4.85 -1.05
CA GLU A 370 -11.41 3.73 -0.12
C GLU A 370 -11.22 2.39 -0.86
N GLY A 371 -12.01 2.15 -1.90
CA GLY A 371 -11.89 0.98 -2.78
C GLY A 371 -10.55 0.95 -3.52
N ARG A 372 -10.13 2.06 -4.12
CA ARG A 372 -8.83 2.19 -4.80
C ARG A 372 -7.67 2.01 -3.82
N ALA A 373 -7.73 2.63 -2.63
CA ALA A 373 -6.70 2.47 -1.61
C ALA A 373 -6.58 1.01 -1.15
N ALA A 374 -7.70 0.31 -0.96
CA ALA A 374 -7.72 -1.11 -0.61
C ALA A 374 -7.10 -1.98 -1.72
N GLY A 375 -7.50 -1.77 -2.96
CA GLY A 375 -7.02 -2.53 -4.11
C GLY A 375 -5.53 -2.30 -4.40
N LEU A 376 -5.09 -1.06 -4.40
CA LEU A 376 -3.68 -0.72 -4.67
C LEU A 376 -2.77 -1.12 -3.50
N LYS A 377 -3.23 -1.06 -2.24
CA LYS A 377 -2.47 -1.62 -1.11
C LYS A 377 -2.24 -3.11 -1.31
N ALA A 378 -3.28 -3.87 -1.65
CA ALA A 378 -3.16 -5.30 -1.92
C ALA A 378 -2.21 -5.60 -3.10
N ALA A 379 -2.38 -4.90 -4.23
CA ALA A 379 -1.55 -5.08 -5.43
C ALA A 379 -0.08 -4.75 -5.17
N ASN A 380 0.22 -3.62 -4.51
CA ASN A 380 1.59 -3.21 -4.20
C ASN A 380 2.29 -4.17 -3.22
N THR A 381 1.60 -4.61 -2.17
CA THR A 381 2.20 -5.49 -1.16
C THR A 381 2.43 -6.90 -1.68
N TRP A 382 1.51 -7.48 -2.47
CA TRP A 382 1.74 -8.74 -3.17
C TRP A 382 2.86 -8.62 -4.21
N HIS A 383 2.91 -7.49 -4.94
CA HIS A 383 4.01 -7.23 -5.87
C HIS A 383 5.36 -7.18 -5.14
N ALA A 384 5.45 -6.48 -4.01
CA ALA A 384 6.67 -6.40 -3.21
C ALA A 384 7.13 -7.79 -2.74
N THR A 385 6.22 -8.61 -2.20
CA THR A 385 6.51 -9.98 -1.79
C THR A 385 7.12 -10.79 -2.93
N ARG A 386 6.54 -10.72 -4.14
CA ARG A 386 7.02 -11.44 -5.32
C ARG A 386 8.33 -10.87 -5.84
N ALA A 387 8.42 -9.54 -5.99
CA ALA A 387 9.58 -8.87 -6.58
C ALA A 387 10.83 -9.02 -5.71
N ILE A 388 10.70 -8.88 -4.40
CA ILE A 388 11.83 -9.03 -3.46
C ILE A 388 12.29 -10.50 -3.42
N GLN A 389 11.36 -11.47 -3.44
CA GLN A 389 11.71 -12.89 -3.50
C GLN A 389 12.48 -13.21 -4.80
N GLU A 390 11.99 -12.77 -5.95
CA GLU A 390 12.66 -12.99 -7.23
C GLU A 390 14.02 -12.29 -7.31
N ALA A 391 14.13 -11.06 -6.80
CA ALA A 391 15.39 -10.33 -6.71
C ALA A 391 16.41 -11.08 -5.86
N ARG A 392 16.00 -11.58 -4.68
CA ARG A 392 16.84 -12.38 -3.80
C ARG A 392 17.35 -13.66 -4.51
N GLU A 393 16.47 -14.38 -5.19
CA GLU A 393 16.82 -15.61 -5.92
C GLU A 393 17.70 -15.32 -7.15
N ALA A 394 17.44 -14.23 -7.86
CA ALA A 394 18.21 -13.80 -9.02
C ALA A 394 19.70 -13.52 -8.68
N CYS A 395 19.99 -13.17 -7.42
CA CYS A 395 21.35 -12.95 -6.93
C CYS A 395 22.03 -14.21 -6.37
N GLY A 396 21.37 -15.38 -6.40
CA GLY A 396 21.92 -16.64 -5.92
C GLY A 396 22.28 -16.60 -4.43
N GLY A 397 23.43 -17.17 -4.06
CA GLY A 397 23.91 -17.19 -2.67
C GLY A 397 24.19 -15.80 -2.10
N ALA A 398 24.67 -14.87 -2.91
CA ALA A 398 24.90 -13.48 -2.49
C ALA A 398 23.59 -12.80 -2.03
N GLY A 399 22.47 -13.07 -2.70
CA GLY A 399 21.16 -12.55 -2.32
C GLY A 399 20.63 -13.05 -0.96
N TYR A 400 21.24 -14.11 -0.40
CA TYR A 400 20.85 -14.64 0.92
C TYR A 400 21.67 -14.05 2.07
N MET A 401 22.76 -13.35 1.77
CA MET A 401 23.60 -12.73 2.79
C MET A 401 22.97 -11.44 3.31
N ALA A 402 22.97 -11.27 4.64
CA ALA A 402 22.36 -10.12 5.31
C ALA A 402 22.94 -8.76 4.83
N GLU A 403 24.26 -8.72 4.59
CA GLU A 403 24.98 -7.53 4.07
C GLU A 403 24.49 -7.05 2.71
N ASN A 404 23.70 -7.86 2.00
CA ASN A 404 23.10 -7.53 0.70
C ASN A 404 21.64 -7.14 0.79
N ARG A 405 21.10 -6.96 2.01
CA ARG A 405 19.81 -6.35 2.32
C ARG A 405 18.55 -7.10 1.85
N LEU A 406 18.62 -7.92 0.81
CA LEU A 406 17.43 -8.56 0.19
C LEU A 406 16.64 -9.44 1.15
N THR A 407 17.31 -10.11 2.10
CA THR A 407 16.65 -10.92 3.13
C THR A 407 15.91 -10.06 4.16
N ALA A 408 16.48 -8.92 4.54
CA ALA A 408 15.83 -7.96 5.44
C ALA A 408 14.60 -7.34 4.77
N LEU A 409 14.72 -6.84 3.53
CA LEU A 409 13.58 -6.31 2.77
C LEU A 409 12.44 -7.32 2.66
N LYS A 410 12.75 -8.61 2.43
CA LYS A 410 11.76 -9.69 2.37
C LYS A 410 11.06 -9.89 3.72
N ALA A 411 11.84 -9.96 4.80
CA ALA A 411 11.32 -10.16 6.15
C ALA A 411 10.41 -9.00 6.58
N ASP A 412 10.84 -7.77 6.33
CA ASP A 412 10.17 -6.56 6.77
C ASP A 412 8.87 -6.30 5.98
N THR A 413 8.83 -6.61 4.68
CA THR A 413 7.65 -6.40 3.85
C THR A 413 6.63 -7.54 3.93
N ASP A 414 6.97 -8.70 4.48
CA ASP A 414 6.09 -9.87 4.51
C ASP A 414 4.75 -9.56 5.21
N VAL A 415 4.81 -8.87 6.35
CA VAL A 415 3.62 -8.49 7.13
C VAL A 415 2.74 -7.42 6.44
N PHE A 416 3.25 -6.73 5.41
CA PHE A 416 2.50 -5.71 4.69
C PHE A 416 1.27 -6.28 3.97
N THR A 417 1.28 -7.57 3.66
CA THR A 417 0.09 -8.26 3.11
C THR A 417 -1.03 -8.43 4.14
N THR A 418 -0.74 -8.25 5.42
CA THR A 418 -1.63 -8.55 6.56
C THR A 418 -2.10 -7.29 7.28
N PHE A 419 -1.19 -6.41 7.72
CA PHE A 419 -1.57 -5.23 8.48
C PHE A 419 -2.16 -4.13 7.58
N GLU A 420 -2.79 -3.10 8.16
CA GLU A 420 -3.62 -2.10 7.45
C GLU A 420 -4.74 -2.75 6.61
N GLY A 421 -5.18 -3.93 7.03
CA GLY A 421 -6.15 -4.80 6.40
C GLY A 421 -5.52 -5.94 5.61
N ASP A 422 -5.96 -7.16 5.89
CA ASP A 422 -5.58 -8.34 5.12
C ASP A 422 -5.94 -8.18 3.64
N ASN A 423 -5.03 -8.54 2.75
CA ASN A 423 -5.19 -8.31 1.31
C ASN A 423 -6.43 -8.99 0.71
N HIS A 424 -6.79 -10.20 1.18
CA HIS A 424 -8.00 -10.87 0.69
C HIS A 424 -9.26 -10.14 1.16
N VAL A 425 -9.27 -9.66 2.42
CA VAL A 425 -10.38 -8.84 2.94
C VAL A 425 -10.49 -7.51 2.19
N LEU A 426 -9.35 -6.86 1.89
CA LEU A 426 -9.33 -5.62 1.10
C LEU A 426 -9.80 -5.84 -0.34
N THR A 427 -9.45 -6.95 -0.97
CA THR A 427 -9.94 -7.29 -2.32
C THR A 427 -11.45 -7.56 -2.32
N GLN A 428 -12.00 -8.13 -1.23
CA GLN A 428 -13.46 -8.24 -1.06
C GLN A 428 -14.13 -6.87 -0.89
N LEU A 429 -13.47 -5.91 -0.24
CA LEU A 429 -13.97 -4.54 -0.13
C LEU A 429 -14.07 -3.88 -1.51
N VAL A 430 -13.05 -4.04 -2.35
CA VAL A 430 -13.08 -3.58 -3.77
C VAL A 430 -14.26 -4.21 -4.51
N ALA A 431 -14.41 -5.52 -4.40
CA ALA A 431 -15.49 -6.24 -5.07
C ALA A 431 -16.88 -5.78 -4.60
N LYS A 432 -17.06 -5.55 -3.31
CA LYS A 432 -18.30 -5.02 -2.73
C LYS A 432 -18.65 -3.66 -3.30
N GLU A 433 -17.68 -2.79 -3.41
CA GLU A 433 -17.83 -1.44 -3.98
C GLU A 433 -18.26 -1.53 -5.45
N LEU A 434 -17.55 -2.33 -6.26
CA LEU A 434 -17.88 -2.55 -7.68
C LEU A 434 -19.28 -3.15 -7.88
N LEU A 435 -19.66 -4.15 -7.09
CA LEU A 435 -20.99 -4.76 -7.17
C LEU A 435 -22.09 -3.80 -6.72
N THR A 436 -21.83 -2.91 -5.76
CA THR A 436 -22.77 -1.88 -5.31
C THR A 436 -23.00 -0.85 -6.40
N SER A 437 -21.94 -0.33 -6.99
CA SER A 437 -21.99 0.61 -8.11
C SER A 437 -22.72 0.00 -9.33
N TYR A 438 -22.40 -1.25 -9.66
CA TYR A 438 -23.09 -2.00 -10.71
C TYR A 438 -24.60 -2.18 -10.42
N ALA A 439 -24.97 -2.52 -9.17
CA ALA A 439 -26.37 -2.69 -8.77
C ALA A 439 -27.16 -1.36 -8.83
N ASP A 440 -26.54 -0.25 -8.48
CA ASP A 440 -27.17 1.08 -8.55
C ASP A 440 -27.42 1.50 -10.01
N GLU A 441 -26.52 1.20 -10.94
CA GLU A 441 -26.68 1.46 -12.37
C GLU A 441 -27.80 0.63 -13.03
N VAL A 442 -27.92 -0.65 -12.63
CA VAL A 442 -28.97 -1.53 -13.19
C VAL A 442 -30.33 -1.40 -12.48
N ARG A 443 -30.38 -0.62 -11.39
CA ARG A 443 -31.61 -0.42 -10.60
C ARG A 443 -32.66 0.29 -11.44
N GLY A 444 -33.81 -0.37 -11.66
CA GLY A 444 -34.91 0.14 -12.47
C GLY A 444 -34.90 -0.30 -13.93
N MET A 445 -33.92 -1.03 -14.39
CA MET A 445 -33.92 -1.64 -15.72
C MET A 445 -34.89 -2.83 -15.78
N SER A 446 -35.68 -2.89 -16.85
CA SER A 446 -36.46 -4.09 -17.16
C SER A 446 -35.54 -5.26 -17.53
N PRO A 447 -35.99 -6.54 -17.44
CA PRO A 447 -35.19 -7.70 -17.84
C PRO A 447 -34.65 -7.63 -19.28
N VAL A 448 -35.38 -6.95 -20.17
CA VAL A 448 -34.97 -6.76 -21.58
C VAL A 448 -33.93 -5.65 -21.71
N GLU A 449 -34.08 -4.58 -20.97
CA GLU A 449 -33.08 -3.49 -20.89
C GLU A 449 -31.81 -4.01 -20.24
N TRP A 450 -31.94 -4.82 -19.18
CA TRP A 450 -30.81 -5.48 -18.52
C TRP A 450 -30.05 -6.44 -19.48
N MET A 451 -30.78 -7.23 -20.29
CA MET A 451 -30.14 -8.08 -21.30
C MET A 451 -29.48 -7.26 -22.42
N ARG A 452 -30.06 -6.15 -22.84
CA ARG A 452 -29.42 -5.22 -23.79
C ARG A 452 -28.22 -4.53 -23.16
N PHE A 453 -28.35 -4.04 -21.96
CA PHE A 453 -27.26 -3.47 -21.17
C PHE A 453 -26.11 -4.46 -21.03
N ALA A 454 -26.35 -5.71 -20.62
CA ALA A 454 -25.34 -6.75 -20.54
C ALA A 454 -24.74 -7.15 -21.91
N ALA A 455 -25.42 -6.86 -23.01
CA ALA A 455 -24.99 -7.18 -24.37
C ALA A 455 -24.34 -6.02 -25.14
N THR A 456 -24.66 -4.77 -24.76
CA THR A 456 -24.24 -3.57 -25.50
C THR A 456 -23.39 -2.60 -24.67
N THR A 457 -23.43 -2.70 -23.34
CA THR A 457 -22.80 -1.71 -22.46
C THR A 457 -21.44 -2.18 -21.98
N VAL A 458 -20.58 -2.33 -22.94
CA VAL A 458 -19.15 -2.52 -22.65
C VAL A 458 -18.48 -1.18 -22.27
N SER A 459 -19.05 -0.04 -22.62
CA SER A 459 -18.35 1.25 -22.50
C SER A 459 -18.87 2.23 -21.44
N ASP A 460 -20.08 2.08 -20.92
CA ASP A 460 -20.69 3.13 -20.08
C ASP A 460 -20.74 2.83 -18.57
N VAL A 461 -20.58 1.55 -18.16
CA VAL A 461 -20.72 1.12 -16.76
C VAL A 461 -19.48 1.42 -15.92
N VAL A 462 -18.32 1.54 -16.55
CA VAL A 462 -17.07 1.83 -15.83
C VAL A 462 -16.73 3.32 -15.97
N LYS A 463 -17.59 4.19 -15.46
CA LYS A 463 -17.37 5.66 -15.51
C LYS A 463 -16.40 6.21 -14.45
N THR A 464 -15.88 5.38 -13.56
CA THR A 464 -14.81 5.80 -12.65
C THR A 464 -13.45 5.72 -13.36
N ARG A 465 -13.31 6.47 -14.45
CA ARG A 465 -12.02 6.61 -15.13
C ARG A 465 -11.15 7.61 -14.37
N THR A 466 -9.84 7.40 -14.48
CA THR A 466 -8.79 8.27 -13.92
C THR A 466 -8.86 9.70 -14.45
N ALA A 467 -8.07 10.61 -13.92
CA ALA A 467 -7.98 12.01 -14.40
C ALA A 467 -7.68 12.13 -15.90
N ALA A 468 -7.17 11.06 -16.52
CA ALA A 468 -6.83 10.99 -17.94
C ALA A 468 -7.97 10.47 -18.85
N GLN A 469 -9.23 10.53 -18.42
CA GLN A 469 -10.37 9.95 -19.16
C GLN A 469 -10.40 10.30 -20.64
N GLN A 470 -10.07 11.54 -21.02
CA GLN A 470 -10.05 11.97 -22.41
C GLN A 470 -8.92 11.32 -23.21
N ILE A 471 -7.73 11.18 -22.59
CA ILE A 471 -6.56 10.53 -23.19
C ILE A 471 -6.87 9.07 -23.44
N ILE A 472 -7.39 8.37 -22.44
CA ILE A 472 -7.78 6.95 -22.51
C ILE A 472 -8.81 6.74 -23.63
N GLN A 473 -9.84 7.61 -23.73
CA GLN A 473 -10.85 7.49 -24.78
C GLN A 473 -10.25 7.69 -26.18
N THR A 474 -9.38 8.69 -26.35
CA THR A 474 -8.69 8.93 -27.62
C THR A 474 -7.85 7.72 -28.04
N ILE A 475 -7.19 7.07 -27.08
CA ILE A 475 -6.38 5.87 -27.34
C ILE A 475 -7.25 4.66 -27.67
N LEU A 476 -8.37 4.47 -26.98
CA LEU A 476 -9.34 3.41 -27.29
C LEU A 476 -9.88 3.50 -28.72
N ASP A 477 -10.09 4.71 -29.20
CA ASP A 477 -10.54 4.95 -30.58
C ASP A 477 -9.49 4.53 -31.64
N THR A 478 -8.24 4.30 -31.23
CA THR A 478 -7.15 3.79 -32.11
C THR A 478 -7.01 2.27 -32.11
N ARG A 479 -7.88 1.54 -31.41
CA ARG A 479 -7.80 0.07 -31.33
C ARG A 479 -7.77 -0.58 -32.71
N GLN A 480 -7.04 -1.69 -32.81
CA GLN A 480 -6.96 -2.50 -34.02
C GLN A 480 -7.71 -3.82 -33.81
N ASP A 481 -8.83 -3.98 -34.49
CA ASP A 481 -9.70 -5.17 -34.38
C ASP A 481 -9.23 -6.34 -35.26
N ASN A 482 -7.97 -6.36 -35.70
CA ASN A 482 -7.39 -7.45 -36.48
C ASN A 482 -6.70 -8.51 -35.59
N GLU A 483 -6.66 -9.76 -36.08
CA GLU A 483 -5.99 -10.87 -35.38
C GLU A 483 -4.47 -10.91 -35.61
N GLU A 484 -3.88 -9.89 -36.19
CA GLU A 484 -2.42 -9.82 -36.41
C GLU A 484 -1.66 -9.70 -35.07
N ASP A 485 -0.52 -10.35 -34.96
CA ASP A 485 0.35 -10.30 -33.77
C ASP A 485 0.71 -8.85 -33.39
N GLY A 486 0.84 -7.95 -34.35
CA GLY A 486 1.14 -6.54 -34.17
C GLY A 486 0.09 -5.78 -33.35
N SER A 487 -1.18 -6.22 -33.37
CA SER A 487 -2.25 -5.59 -32.60
C SER A 487 -2.08 -5.76 -31.07
N LEU A 488 -1.34 -6.76 -30.60
CA LEU A 488 -1.01 -6.92 -29.18
C LEU A 488 -0.16 -5.80 -28.60
N PHE A 489 0.50 -5.01 -29.45
CA PHE A 489 1.27 -3.83 -29.08
C PHE A 489 0.52 -2.53 -29.31
N ASN A 490 -0.71 -2.59 -29.82
CA ASN A 490 -1.57 -1.42 -29.92
C ASN A 490 -2.20 -1.12 -28.55
N ARG A 491 -1.98 0.08 -28.05
CA ARG A 491 -2.42 0.51 -26.72
C ARG A 491 -3.93 0.46 -26.54
N GLY A 492 -4.69 0.86 -27.58
CA GLY A 492 -6.14 0.76 -27.58
C GLY A 492 -6.63 -0.67 -27.46
N THR A 493 -5.98 -1.61 -28.17
CA THR A 493 -6.28 -3.05 -28.06
C THR A 493 -5.99 -3.58 -26.64
N GLN A 494 -4.86 -3.21 -26.05
CA GLN A 494 -4.51 -3.62 -24.67
C GLN A 494 -5.55 -3.11 -23.67
N LEU A 495 -5.91 -1.83 -23.71
CA LEU A 495 -6.93 -1.25 -22.83
C LEU A 495 -8.29 -1.94 -23.01
N THR A 496 -8.73 -2.18 -24.24
CA THR A 496 -9.98 -2.91 -24.52
C THR A 496 -9.97 -4.31 -23.93
N MET A 497 -8.86 -5.06 -24.05
CA MET A 497 -8.75 -6.41 -23.46
C MET A 497 -8.92 -6.39 -21.93
N PHE A 498 -8.38 -5.39 -21.24
CA PHE A 498 -8.52 -5.24 -19.79
C PHE A 498 -9.94 -4.81 -19.40
N GLU A 499 -10.55 -3.89 -20.14
CA GLU A 499 -11.95 -3.49 -19.94
C GLU A 499 -12.90 -4.66 -20.13
N ASP A 500 -12.78 -5.41 -21.23
CA ASP A 500 -13.61 -6.57 -21.53
C ASP A 500 -13.50 -7.64 -20.42
N ARG A 501 -12.28 -7.89 -19.92
CA ARG A 501 -12.05 -8.84 -18.83
C ARG A 501 -12.79 -8.40 -17.56
N GLU A 502 -12.60 -7.17 -17.13
CA GLU A 502 -13.24 -6.63 -15.94
C GLU A 502 -14.76 -6.72 -16.04
N GLN A 503 -15.33 -6.23 -17.13
CA GLN A 503 -16.79 -6.18 -17.32
C GLN A 503 -17.41 -7.57 -17.37
N TYR A 504 -16.77 -8.50 -18.09
CA TYR A 504 -17.25 -9.86 -18.13
C TYR A 504 -17.25 -10.50 -16.74
N LEU A 505 -16.15 -10.38 -16.00
CA LEU A 505 -16.01 -10.92 -14.66
C LEU A 505 -17.02 -10.29 -13.69
N LEU A 506 -17.18 -8.97 -13.71
CA LEU A 506 -18.13 -8.25 -12.86
C LEU A 506 -19.57 -8.64 -13.15
N SER A 507 -19.97 -8.65 -14.44
CA SER A 507 -21.33 -9.03 -14.84
C SER A 507 -21.66 -10.50 -14.50
N THR A 508 -20.68 -11.39 -14.61
CA THR A 508 -20.86 -12.81 -14.26
C THR A 508 -20.82 -13.03 -12.75
N ALA A 509 -20.02 -12.27 -11.99
CA ALA A 509 -20.04 -12.28 -10.53
C ALA A 509 -21.42 -11.84 -10.00
N ALA A 510 -21.97 -10.73 -10.52
CA ALA A 510 -23.30 -10.25 -10.15
C ALA A 510 -24.39 -11.29 -10.45
N ARG A 511 -24.38 -11.92 -11.64
CA ARG A 511 -25.33 -12.98 -12.00
C ARG A 511 -25.22 -14.22 -11.10
N ARG A 512 -23.98 -14.64 -10.78
CA ARG A 512 -23.74 -15.79 -9.90
C ARG A 512 -24.24 -15.50 -8.49
N LEU A 513 -23.98 -14.30 -7.97
CA LEU A 513 -24.45 -13.88 -6.65
C LEU A 513 -26.00 -13.87 -6.58
N GLN A 514 -26.67 -13.29 -7.57
CA GLN A 514 -28.14 -13.33 -7.67
C GLN A 514 -28.67 -14.78 -7.75
N GLY A 515 -27.99 -15.64 -8.49
CA GLY A 515 -28.34 -17.06 -8.59
C GLY A 515 -28.14 -17.82 -7.28
N ALA A 516 -27.08 -17.51 -6.53
CA ALA A 516 -26.81 -18.08 -5.22
C ALA A 516 -27.84 -17.61 -4.17
N GLN A 517 -28.16 -16.31 -4.13
CA GLN A 517 -29.20 -15.76 -3.22
C GLN A 517 -30.60 -16.35 -3.43
N LYS A 518 -30.90 -16.84 -4.62
CA LYS A 518 -32.17 -17.54 -4.90
C LYS A 518 -32.19 -19.00 -4.42
N ARG A 519 -31.03 -19.61 -4.22
CA ARG A 519 -30.87 -21.03 -3.83
C ARG A 519 -30.57 -21.19 -2.34
N GLU A 520 -29.83 -20.25 -1.78
CA GLU A 520 -29.37 -20.27 -0.40
C GLU A 520 -30.21 -19.29 0.42
N GLU A 521 -30.75 -19.77 1.53
CA GLU A 521 -31.51 -18.92 2.47
C GLU A 521 -30.61 -17.99 3.27
N ASN A 522 -29.34 -18.42 3.50
CA ASN A 522 -28.35 -17.66 4.25
C ASN A 522 -27.53 -16.79 3.29
N PRO A 523 -27.54 -15.44 3.44
CA PRO A 523 -26.73 -14.55 2.61
C PRO A 523 -25.22 -14.81 2.69
N PHE A 524 -24.72 -15.30 3.81
CA PHE A 524 -23.31 -15.68 3.97
C PHE A 524 -22.95 -16.85 3.03
N ASP A 525 -23.75 -17.91 3.01
CA ASP A 525 -23.48 -19.07 2.14
C ASP A 525 -23.59 -18.70 0.67
N ALA A 526 -24.54 -17.84 0.30
CA ALA A 526 -24.69 -17.31 -1.04
C ALA A 526 -23.43 -16.55 -1.51
N PHE A 527 -22.89 -15.67 -0.66
CA PHE A 527 -21.67 -14.92 -0.95
C PHE A 527 -20.43 -15.82 -0.99
N ASN A 528 -20.29 -16.71 0.02
CA ASN A 528 -19.15 -17.63 0.13
C ASN A 528 -19.04 -18.56 -1.08
N PHE A 529 -20.17 -18.94 -1.68
CA PHE A 529 -20.22 -19.79 -2.88
C PHE A 529 -19.64 -19.12 -4.14
N VAL A 530 -19.62 -17.77 -4.21
CA VAL A 530 -19.16 -17.03 -5.39
C VAL A 530 -17.90 -16.20 -5.12
N GLN A 531 -17.30 -16.33 -3.95
CA GLN A 531 -16.26 -15.45 -3.45
C GLN A 531 -15.01 -15.44 -4.33
N ASP A 532 -14.57 -16.59 -4.84
CA ASP A 532 -13.44 -16.71 -5.76
C ASP A 532 -13.65 -15.89 -7.04
N HIS A 533 -14.85 -15.97 -7.61
CA HIS A 533 -15.20 -15.24 -8.82
C HIS A 533 -15.29 -13.71 -8.59
N VAL A 534 -15.81 -13.32 -7.43
CA VAL A 534 -15.87 -11.94 -6.98
C VAL A 534 -14.45 -11.36 -6.78
N MET A 535 -13.55 -12.15 -6.21
CA MET A 535 -12.14 -11.78 -6.04
C MET A 535 -11.42 -11.59 -7.39
N HIS A 536 -11.71 -12.47 -8.36
CA HIS A 536 -11.13 -12.36 -9.71
C HIS A 536 -11.62 -11.07 -10.44
N ALA A 537 -12.90 -10.72 -10.27
CA ALA A 537 -13.44 -9.46 -10.81
C ALA A 537 -12.75 -8.22 -10.21
N ALA A 538 -12.52 -8.22 -8.89
CA ALA A 538 -11.78 -7.15 -8.22
C ALA A 538 -10.33 -7.05 -8.70
N GLN A 539 -9.66 -8.18 -8.92
CA GLN A 539 -8.29 -8.19 -9.45
C GLN A 539 -8.26 -7.61 -10.88
N ALA A 540 -9.21 -7.98 -11.73
CA ALA A 540 -9.31 -7.46 -13.10
C ALA A 540 -9.53 -5.93 -13.12
N HIS A 541 -10.34 -5.41 -12.20
CA HIS A 541 -10.51 -3.97 -12.00
C HIS A 541 -9.20 -3.28 -11.62
N ILE A 542 -8.49 -3.82 -10.63
CA ILE A 542 -7.21 -3.25 -10.18
C ILE A 542 -6.20 -3.23 -11.35
N ASP A 543 -6.08 -4.31 -12.10
CA ASP A 543 -5.16 -4.40 -13.25
C ASP A 543 -5.49 -3.36 -14.32
N ARG A 544 -6.79 -3.11 -14.61
CA ARG A 544 -7.22 -2.07 -15.54
C ARG A 544 -6.86 -0.67 -15.03
N VAL A 545 -7.19 -0.35 -13.78
CA VAL A 545 -6.86 0.96 -13.17
C VAL A 545 -5.36 1.22 -13.22
N VAL A 546 -4.54 0.21 -12.97
CA VAL A 546 -3.08 0.32 -13.02
C VAL A 546 -2.59 0.56 -14.45
N LEU A 547 -3.16 -0.13 -15.45
CA LEU A 547 -2.81 0.10 -16.85
C LEU A 547 -3.19 1.52 -17.31
N GLU A 548 -4.38 1.99 -16.97
CA GLU A 548 -4.84 3.34 -17.32
C GLU A 548 -3.93 4.41 -16.70
N ALA A 549 -3.57 4.27 -15.43
CA ALA A 549 -2.64 5.19 -14.76
C ALA A 549 -1.26 5.20 -15.42
N PHE A 550 -0.77 4.03 -15.86
CA PHE A 550 0.49 3.97 -16.58
C PHE A 550 0.41 4.70 -17.93
N VAL A 551 -0.65 4.48 -18.68
CA VAL A 551 -0.87 5.14 -19.98
C VAL A 551 -0.94 6.65 -19.82
N ALA A 552 -1.64 7.13 -18.80
CA ALA A 552 -1.70 8.56 -18.46
C ALA A 552 -0.32 9.13 -18.13
N GLY A 553 0.47 8.41 -17.30
CA GLY A 553 1.81 8.82 -16.93
C GLY A 553 2.79 8.87 -18.11
N ILE A 554 2.62 8.03 -19.14
CA ILE A 554 3.40 8.12 -20.39
C ILE A 554 3.11 9.43 -21.12
N ASP A 555 1.86 9.86 -21.18
CA ASP A 555 1.47 11.10 -21.86
C ASP A 555 2.05 12.35 -21.20
N GLU A 556 2.23 12.32 -19.88
CA GLU A 556 2.87 13.41 -19.12
C GLU A 556 4.38 13.52 -19.37
N CYS A 557 5.05 12.48 -19.90
CA CYS A 557 6.48 12.47 -20.14
C CYS A 557 6.86 13.39 -21.30
N GLN A 558 7.68 14.42 -21.02
CA GLN A 558 8.05 15.43 -22.00
C GLN A 558 9.21 15.02 -22.90
N ASP A 559 10.08 14.11 -22.43
CA ASP A 559 11.22 13.62 -23.18
C ASP A 559 10.81 12.45 -24.10
N GLU A 560 11.14 12.53 -25.37
CA GLU A 560 10.72 11.55 -26.38
C GLU A 560 11.38 10.17 -26.17
N GLU A 561 12.67 10.13 -25.80
CA GLU A 561 13.39 8.87 -25.57
C GLU A 561 12.82 8.16 -24.33
N ALA A 562 12.64 8.89 -23.24
CA ALA A 562 12.04 8.35 -22.01
C ALA A 562 10.58 7.90 -22.26
N ARG A 563 9.80 8.66 -23.03
CA ARG A 563 8.42 8.29 -23.40
C ARG A 563 8.37 7.00 -24.21
N ASN A 564 9.25 6.84 -25.18
CA ASN A 564 9.34 5.62 -25.98
C ASN A 564 9.75 4.42 -25.11
N LEU A 565 10.68 4.61 -24.19
CA LEU A 565 11.09 3.57 -23.25
C LEU A 565 9.96 3.18 -22.29
N LEU A 566 9.23 4.15 -21.73
CA LEU A 566 8.04 3.90 -20.91
C LEU A 566 6.96 3.15 -21.70
N SER A 567 6.79 3.45 -22.99
CA SER A 567 5.84 2.73 -23.83
C SER A 567 6.21 1.25 -23.99
N ASP A 568 7.50 0.93 -24.19
CA ASP A 568 7.96 -0.47 -24.24
C ASP A 568 7.79 -1.19 -22.89
N VAL A 569 8.03 -0.47 -21.77
CA VAL A 569 7.81 -1.00 -20.41
C VAL A 569 6.32 -1.26 -20.16
N CYS A 570 5.45 -0.36 -20.61
CA CYS A 570 3.99 -0.52 -20.50
C CYS A 570 3.48 -1.71 -21.34
N ASP A 571 4.02 -1.92 -22.55
CA ASP A 571 3.72 -3.12 -23.35
C ASP A 571 4.10 -4.40 -22.59
N LEU A 572 5.29 -4.40 -21.98
CA LEU A 572 5.74 -5.55 -21.19
C LEU A 572 4.82 -5.80 -19.99
N TYR A 573 4.37 -4.73 -19.30
CA TYR A 573 3.39 -4.84 -18.22
C TYR A 573 2.09 -5.45 -18.71
N ALA A 574 1.47 -4.88 -19.76
CA ALA A 574 0.19 -5.34 -20.28
C ALA A 574 0.25 -6.80 -20.74
N LEU A 575 1.28 -7.17 -21.52
CA LEU A 575 1.46 -8.55 -21.99
C LEU A 575 1.73 -9.51 -20.84
N SER A 576 2.39 -9.11 -19.78
CA SER A 576 2.64 -9.94 -18.59
C SER A 576 1.36 -10.25 -17.84
N ILE A 577 0.45 -9.28 -17.68
CA ILE A 577 -0.88 -9.50 -17.09
C ILE A 577 -1.72 -10.42 -17.97
N ILE A 578 -1.69 -10.23 -19.30
CA ILE A 578 -2.38 -11.13 -20.25
C ILE A 578 -1.81 -12.55 -20.16
N GLU A 579 -0.50 -12.73 -20.01
CA GLU A 579 0.12 -14.04 -19.82
C GLU A 579 -0.27 -14.68 -18.47
N GLU A 580 -0.34 -13.91 -17.39
CA GLU A 580 -0.75 -14.39 -16.05
C GLU A 580 -2.19 -14.93 -16.08
N ASP A 581 -3.12 -14.28 -16.77
CA ASP A 581 -4.54 -14.67 -16.88
C ASP A 581 -4.90 -15.27 -18.26
N LYS A 582 -3.90 -15.84 -18.93
CA LYS A 582 -4.03 -16.38 -20.29
C LYS A 582 -5.17 -17.38 -20.44
N ALA A 583 -5.43 -18.20 -19.44
CA ALA A 583 -6.51 -19.18 -19.45
C ALA A 583 -7.86 -18.48 -19.65
N TRP A 584 -8.13 -17.43 -18.87
CA TRP A 584 -9.35 -16.64 -18.99
C TRP A 584 -9.51 -16.07 -20.41
N PHE A 585 -8.46 -15.39 -20.92
CA PHE A 585 -8.50 -14.77 -22.25
C PHE A 585 -8.76 -15.80 -23.38
N MET A 586 -8.23 -17.02 -23.25
CA MET A 586 -8.45 -18.09 -24.22
C MET A 586 -9.86 -18.71 -24.10
N GLU A 587 -10.34 -18.99 -22.88
CA GLU A 587 -11.67 -19.55 -22.59
C GLU A 587 -12.80 -18.64 -23.10
N HIS A 588 -12.58 -17.33 -23.03
CA HIS A 588 -13.55 -16.31 -23.46
C HIS A 588 -13.29 -15.75 -24.87
N ARG A 589 -12.39 -16.40 -25.64
CA ARG A 589 -12.10 -16.09 -27.05
C ARG A 589 -11.50 -14.71 -27.33
N HIS A 590 -10.90 -14.07 -26.31
CA HIS A 590 -10.11 -12.86 -26.48
C HIS A 590 -8.70 -13.16 -27.00
N LEU A 591 -8.23 -14.40 -26.87
CA LEU A 591 -6.99 -14.92 -27.46
C LEU A 591 -7.22 -16.24 -28.18
N SER A 592 -6.78 -16.33 -29.45
CA SER A 592 -6.59 -17.62 -30.12
C SER A 592 -5.33 -18.33 -29.59
N VAL A 593 -5.17 -19.61 -29.93
CA VAL A 593 -3.96 -20.38 -29.58
C VAL A 593 -2.70 -19.73 -30.16
N GLU A 594 -2.78 -19.23 -31.38
CA GLU A 594 -1.68 -18.56 -32.08
C GLU A 594 -1.31 -17.23 -31.38
N ARG A 595 -2.30 -16.40 -31.05
CA ARG A 595 -2.10 -15.13 -30.33
C ARG A 595 -1.59 -15.37 -28.90
N SER A 596 -1.99 -16.42 -28.24
CA SER A 596 -1.45 -16.81 -26.93
C SER A 596 0.07 -17.10 -26.97
N LYS A 597 0.54 -17.73 -28.06
CA LYS A 597 1.99 -17.90 -28.31
C LYS A 597 2.67 -16.58 -28.72
N ALA A 598 1.95 -15.71 -29.42
CA ALA A 598 2.43 -14.37 -29.78
C ALA A 598 2.66 -13.49 -28.53
N VAL A 599 1.80 -13.57 -27.51
CA VAL A 599 2.01 -12.89 -26.22
C VAL A 599 3.36 -13.30 -25.61
N GLN A 600 3.64 -14.61 -25.57
CA GLN A 600 4.91 -15.11 -25.02
C GLN A 600 6.13 -14.63 -25.86
N ARG A 601 6.02 -14.65 -27.20
CA ARG A 601 7.06 -14.08 -28.07
C ARG A 601 7.24 -12.60 -27.82
N GLY A 602 6.13 -11.85 -27.72
CA GLY A 602 6.12 -10.42 -27.45
C GLY A 602 6.83 -10.03 -26.15
N ILE A 603 6.58 -10.77 -25.07
CA ILE A 603 7.29 -10.58 -23.81
C ILE A 603 8.79 -10.82 -23.98
N ASN A 604 9.18 -11.90 -24.67
CA ASN A 604 10.59 -12.19 -24.94
C ASN A 604 11.26 -11.08 -25.75
N ASP A 605 10.58 -10.53 -26.74
CA ASP A 605 11.10 -9.49 -27.62
C ASP A 605 11.22 -8.15 -26.85
N ARG A 606 10.24 -7.82 -25.99
CA ARG A 606 10.35 -6.66 -25.11
C ARG A 606 11.50 -6.80 -24.10
N CYS A 607 11.69 -7.97 -23.51
CA CYS A 607 12.85 -8.23 -22.65
C CYS A 607 14.18 -7.98 -23.37
N ARG A 608 14.34 -8.50 -24.59
CA ARG A 608 15.55 -8.26 -25.40
C ARG A 608 15.72 -6.77 -25.74
N LYS A 609 14.63 -6.08 -26.12
CA LYS A 609 14.65 -4.66 -26.45
C LYS A 609 15.03 -3.80 -25.24
N LEU A 610 14.56 -4.14 -24.06
CA LEU A 610 14.83 -3.44 -22.80
C LEU A 610 16.22 -3.76 -22.22
N ARG A 611 16.87 -4.85 -22.65
CA ARG A 611 18.17 -5.26 -22.11
C ARG A 611 19.23 -4.15 -22.12
N PRO A 612 19.46 -3.41 -23.22
CA PRO A 612 20.43 -2.31 -23.25
C PRO A 612 20.12 -1.19 -22.25
N HIS A 613 18.85 -1.03 -21.88
CA HIS A 613 18.34 0.02 -21.00
C HIS A 613 18.20 -0.42 -19.54
N ALA A 614 18.71 -1.62 -19.18
CA ALA A 614 18.49 -2.19 -17.84
C ALA A 614 18.98 -1.25 -16.71
N ALA A 615 20.16 -0.63 -16.86
CA ALA A 615 20.67 0.36 -15.90
C ALA A 615 19.76 1.61 -15.84
N THR A 616 19.43 2.18 -17.00
CA THR A 616 18.55 3.37 -17.13
C THR A 616 17.20 3.14 -16.46
N LEU A 617 16.60 1.96 -16.63
CA LEU A 617 15.32 1.61 -16.02
C LEU A 617 15.38 1.60 -14.49
N VAL A 618 16.39 1.00 -13.88
CA VAL A 618 16.49 0.96 -12.42
C VAL A 618 16.97 2.29 -11.83
N GLU A 619 17.75 3.08 -12.54
CA GLU A 619 18.06 4.46 -12.17
C GLU A 619 16.81 5.34 -12.21
N GLY A 620 15.95 5.15 -13.23
CA GLY A 620 14.65 5.80 -13.35
C GLY A 620 13.68 5.48 -12.21
N LEU A 621 13.83 4.33 -11.50
CA LEU A 621 13.06 4.01 -10.29
C LEU A 621 13.39 4.93 -9.10
N GLY A 622 14.44 5.73 -9.20
CA GLY A 622 14.76 6.80 -8.26
C GLY A 622 15.25 6.34 -6.89
N VAL A 623 15.87 5.16 -6.80
CA VAL A 623 16.52 4.70 -5.56
C VAL A 623 17.93 5.29 -5.50
N PRO A 624 18.27 6.12 -4.50
CA PRO A 624 19.61 6.65 -4.33
C PRO A 624 20.64 5.54 -4.11
N GLU A 625 21.84 5.71 -4.65
CA GLU A 625 22.92 4.74 -4.50
C GLU A 625 23.30 4.52 -3.03
N ALA A 626 23.36 5.59 -2.24
CA ALA A 626 23.62 5.54 -0.81
C ALA A 626 22.58 4.70 0.00
N LEU A 627 21.38 4.52 -0.55
CA LEU A 627 20.30 3.75 0.08
C LEU A 627 20.15 2.33 -0.46
N LEU A 628 21.00 1.88 -1.37
CA LEU A 628 20.97 0.48 -1.83
C LEU A 628 21.45 -0.47 -0.73
N GLY A 629 22.53 -0.13 -0.03
CA GLY A 629 23.01 -0.86 1.14
C GLY A 629 23.36 -2.32 0.84
N SER A 630 24.10 -2.59 -0.24
CA SER A 630 24.37 -3.95 -0.70
C SER A 630 25.85 -4.13 -1.12
N ALA A 631 26.61 -4.84 -0.32
CA ALA A 631 28.02 -5.08 -0.54
C ALA A 631 28.34 -5.76 -1.89
N MET A 632 27.43 -6.56 -2.43
CA MET A 632 27.64 -7.27 -3.70
C MET A 632 27.62 -6.37 -4.94
N ILE A 633 27.10 -5.13 -4.83
CA ILE A 633 27.08 -4.16 -5.93
C ILE A 633 28.09 -3.01 -5.70
N ASP A 634 28.51 -2.77 -4.46
CA ASP A 634 29.49 -1.74 -4.09
C ASP A 634 30.93 -2.26 -4.19
N GLY A 635 31.12 -3.57 -4.23
CA GLY A 635 32.40 -4.25 -4.31
C GLY A 635 32.99 -4.27 -5.73
N PRO A 636 34.24 -4.73 -5.87
CA PRO A 636 34.85 -4.94 -7.18
C PRO A 636 34.04 -5.98 -7.95
N GLY A 637 33.65 -5.66 -9.19
CA GLY A 637 32.92 -6.57 -10.06
C GLY A 637 33.63 -7.92 -10.22
N THR A 638 32.91 -8.95 -10.68
CA THR A 638 33.38 -10.34 -10.79
C THR A 638 34.75 -10.45 -11.49
N ASP A 639 35.00 -9.61 -12.51
CA ASP A 639 36.28 -9.61 -13.26
C ASP A 639 37.44 -9.09 -12.39
N ALA A 640 37.20 -8.15 -11.49
CA ALA A 640 38.19 -7.66 -10.54
C ALA A 640 38.51 -8.70 -9.46
N ILE A 641 37.47 -9.39 -8.94
CA ILE A 641 37.63 -10.47 -7.95
C ILE A 641 38.46 -11.62 -8.55
N ARG A 642 38.24 -12.01 -9.80
CA ARG A 642 39.00 -13.07 -10.48
C ARG A 642 40.45 -12.71 -10.67
N LYS A 643 40.77 -11.42 -10.81
CA LYS A 643 42.16 -10.94 -10.96
C LYS A 643 42.89 -10.73 -9.64
N THR A 644 42.16 -10.74 -8.54
CA THR A 644 42.75 -10.59 -7.20
C THR A 644 43.28 -11.93 -6.72
N GLN A 645 44.56 -12.03 -6.47
CA GLN A 645 45.15 -13.21 -5.82
C GLN A 645 44.68 -13.28 -4.38
N ILE A 646 43.76 -14.21 -4.10
CA ILE A 646 43.17 -14.40 -2.76
C ILE A 646 44.16 -15.04 -1.78
N PHE A 647 45.25 -15.65 -2.29
CA PHE A 647 46.26 -16.28 -1.46
C PHE A 647 47.55 -15.44 -1.47
N ARG A 648 47.76 -14.70 -0.40
CA ARG A 648 49.05 -14.31 0.09
C ARG A 648 49.33 -14.98 1.41
#